data_2981ad650fd0463613b790e9940186c4
#
_entry.id   2981ad650fd0463613b790e9940186c4
#
_cell.length_a   1.000
_cell.length_b   1.000
_cell.length_c   1.000
_cell.angle_alpha   90.00
_cell.angle_beta   90.00
_cell.angle_gamma   90.00
#
_symmetry.space_group_name_H-M   'P 1'
#
loop_
_entity.id
_entity.type
_entity.pdbx_description
1 polymer ?
#
loop_
_entity_poly.entity_id
_entity_poly.type
_entity_poly.pdbx_seq_one_letter_code
_entity_poly.pdbx_strand_id
1 'polypeptide(L)'
;MTAKPTSDLSLTPARLDWRETGPTATDYDDVYYSREDGRLETEHVFIRHNDLPERFRHWSTDRPFVIGETGFGSGLNMLCACACFEEHAPATARLHLVSTEKHPFCADDLARAHALWPEFAAYSDALRSQWPEPVAGIHRLWLGERITLDLHFGDACDMLSELDGGVDAWFLDGFAPSKNPDMWQPALFEAMARVSHPGATLATFTCAGIVKRGLKAAGFELDKVAGFGRKREMLVGRLDTPPTDSRRSATPWFHRPAITPHASAVVIGAGLAGATTAHALARRGVKVHVVDEAVAGGGSGNDQGALYIKLAATPNDQSLVYLSGLEHTRRLLDILDPARTLWDDCGVLTLALTDKDAARQAKVLAAYGLPTSILHPLDRETASAHAGQPTATGGLFFPRAGWAAPNALCARLLKHTNITYHQTRVSALTRDTEGWCVALSRGEPLRAGHVVVATAYQSRQFAELASLSFQPVRGQVSQMRVPEDTPVLETVVCGNGYAPPPINGVQSFGASFYPNDTGTELRDGDHATNVQVLSQALPELGARAESARLDGRAALRSATPDKSPYVGSVPVFAQWARDYAGLGKDAKRFQSVQPGAYHPGLWISAGHGSRGLSSTVLSAELLASMITGEPCPLPRKLVDHLNPGRRLISDLIRGTASV
;
A
#
# COMPACT_ATOMS: atom_id res chain seq x y z
N MET A 1 18.34 22.72 -12.10
CA MET A 1 16.93 22.33 -12.07
C MET A 1 16.43 22.66 -10.68
N THR A 2 15.66 23.73 -10.56
CA THR A 2 15.04 24.17 -9.32
C THR A 2 14.00 23.13 -8.90
N ALA A 3 14.14 22.59 -7.69
CA ALA A 3 13.15 21.72 -7.10
C ALA A 3 11.77 22.43 -7.14
N LYS A 4 10.77 21.80 -7.74
CA LYS A 4 9.38 22.21 -7.55
C LYS A 4 9.12 22.28 -6.03
N PRO A 5 8.41 23.29 -5.54
CA PRO A 5 8.05 23.34 -4.14
C PRO A 5 7.32 22.06 -3.74
N THR A 6 7.62 21.55 -2.57
CA THR A 6 7.00 20.40 -1.91
C THR A 6 5.49 20.50 -2.07
N SER A 7 4.91 19.57 -2.81
CA SER A 7 3.49 19.51 -3.10
C SER A 7 2.74 19.22 -1.81
N ASP A 8 1.84 20.11 -1.45
CA ASP A 8 0.74 19.85 -0.54
C ASP A 8 0.08 18.52 -0.95
N LEU A 9 0.06 17.55 -0.04
CA LEU A 9 -0.56 16.25 -0.30
C LEU A 9 -2.07 16.28 -0.15
N SER A 10 -2.63 17.33 0.46
CA SER A 10 -4.07 17.49 0.60
C SER A 10 -4.71 17.80 -0.75
N LEU A 11 -5.81 17.14 -1.04
CA LEU A 11 -6.64 17.44 -2.19
C LEU A 11 -7.85 18.24 -1.76
N THR A 12 -8.29 19.12 -2.63
CA THR A 12 -9.55 19.84 -2.43
C THR A 12 -10.69 18.94 -2.87
N PRO A 13 -11.63 18.56 -1.99
CA PRO A 13 -12.82 17.81 -2.37
C PRO A 13 -13.64 18.53 -3.42
N ALA A 14 -14.44 17.78 -4.19
CA ALA A 14 -15.37 18.33 -5.15
C ALA A 14 -16.37 19.28 -4.48
N ARG A 15 -16.64 20.41 -5.13
CA ARG A 15 -17.70 21.33 -4.72
C ARG A 15 -18.93 21.07 -5.56
N LEU A 16 -20.01 20.61 -4.91
CA LEU A 16 -21.22 20.13 -5.57
C LEU A 16 -22.42 21.06 -5.32
N ASP A 17 -23.18 21.28 -6.38
CA ASP A 17 -24.55 21.82 -6.32
C ASP A 17 -25.53 20.66 -6.61
N TRP A 18 -26.35 20.31 -5.64
CA TRP A 18 -27.33 19.23 -5.75
C TRP A 18 -28.64 19.74 -6.33
N ARG A 19 -28.90 19.40 -7.59
CA ARG A 19 -30.12 19.74 -8.32
C ARG A 19 -31.06 18.54 -8.41
N GLU A 20 -32.27 18.74 -8.90
CA GLU A 20 -33.23 17.65 -9.15
C GLU A 20 -32.66 16.55 -10.08
N THR A 21 -31.74 16.93 -10.95
CA THR A 21 -31.08 16.03 -11.92
C THR A 21 -29.81 15.38 -11.41
N GLY A 22 -29.45 15.55 -10.13
CA GLY A 22 -28.22 15.02 -9.53
C GLY A 22 -27.14 16.06 -9.23
N PRO A 23 -25.95 15.63 -8.81
CA PRO A 23 -24.85 16.53 -8.46
C PRO A 23 -24.25 17.19 -9.70
N THR A 24 -23.99 18.47 -9.59
CA THR A 24 -23.32 19.32 -10.59
C THR A 24 -22.04 19.86 -9.97
N ALA A 25 -20.90 19.72 -10.66
CA ALA A 25 -19.63 20.31 -10.24
C ALA A 25 -19.70 21.83 -10.43
N THR A 26 -19.53 22.60 -9.34
CA THR A 26 -19.56 24.06 -9.41
C THR A 26 -18.34 24.64 -10.12
N ASP A 27 -17.19 23.97 -10.00
CA ASP A 27 -15.93 24.43 -10.58
C ASP A 27 -15.85 24.24 -12.10
N TYR A 28 -16.59 23.24 -12.64
CA TYR A 28 -16.62 22.91 -14.06
C TYR A 28 -17.94 23.25 -14.73
N ASP A 29 -18.98 23.63 -13.96
CA ASP A 29 -20.35 23.85 -14.45
C ASP A 29 -20.83 22.69 -15.34
N ASP A 30 -20.60 21.44 -14.88
CA ASP A 30 -20.97 20.22 -15.59
C ASP A 30 -21.58 19.19 -14.63
N VAL A 31 -22.39 18.28 -15.20
CA VAL A 31 -23.10 17.25 -14.42
C VAL A 31 -22.28 15.97 -14.31
N TYR A 32 -22.40 15.26 -13.19
CA TYR A 32 -21.73 13.96 -13.00
C TYR A 32 -22.47 12.81 -13.71
N TYR A 33 -23.75 12.97 -14.00
CA TYR A 33 -24.57 11.95 -14.65
C TYR A 33 -25.40 12.54 -15.76
N SER A 34 -25.77 11.67 -16.72
CA SER A 34 -26.79 12.03 -17.72
C SER A 34 -28.10 12.39 -17.03
N ARG A 35 -28.73 13.45 -17.54
CA ARG A 35 -30.06 13.88 -17.08
C ARG A 35 -31.17 12.86 -17.39
N GLU A 36 -30.92 11.94 -18.31
CA GLU A 36 -31.89 10.92 -18.70
C GLU A 36 -31.79 9.72 -17.77
N ASP A 37 -30.62 9.10 -17.64
CA ASP A 37 -30.31 8.00 -16.69
C ASP A 37 -28.81 7.72 -16.71
N GLY A 38 -28.12 7.97 -15.59
CA GLY A 38 -26.66 7.78 -15.49
C GLY A 38 -26.26 6.32 -15.60
N ARG A 39 -27.04 5.39 -15.03
CA ARG A 39 -26.77 3.95 -15.11
C ARG A 39 -26.90 3.41 -16.54
N LEU A 40 -27.98 3.77 -17.23
CA LEU A 40 -28.18 3.36 -18.62
C LEU A 40 -27.12 3.97 -19.56
N GLU A 41 -26.66 5.21 -19.30
CA GLU A 41 -25.53 5.78 -20.01
C GLU A 41 -24.26 4.96 -19.80
N THR A 42 -23.93 4.61 -18.55
CA THR A 42 -22.78 3.75 -18.22
C THR A 42 -22.86 2.39 -18.91
N GLU A 43 -24.01 1.73 -18.83
CA GLU A 43 -24.24 0.44 -19.49
C GLU A 43 -24.05 0.53 -21.00
N HIS A 44 -24.58 1.59 -21.64
CA HIS A 44 -24.42 1.81 -23.07
C HIS A 44 -22.99 2.16 -23.45
N VAL A 45 -22.43 3.21 -22.84
CA VAL A 45 -21.14 3.78 -23.26
C VAL A 45 -19.98 2.85 -22.88
N PHE A 46 -19.92 2.41 -21.61
CA PHE A 46 -18.73 1.77 -21.09
C PHE A 46 -18.83 0.25 -21.03
N ILE A 47 -19.94 -0.31 -20.54
CA ILE A 47 -20.06 -1.76 -20.37
C ILE A 47 -20.22 -2.46 -21.73
N ARG A 48 -21.20 -2.04 -22.50
CA ARG A 48 -21.52 -2.68 -23.80
C ARG A 48 -20.44 -2.42 -24.84
N HIS A 49 -19.95 -1.19 -24.97
CA HIS A 49 -19.01 -0.83 -26.02
C HIS A 49 -17.53 -1.18 -25.70
N ASN A 50 -17.22 -1.66 -24.51
CA ASN A 50 -16.01 -2.42 -24.22
C ASN A 50 -16.22 -3.95 -24.28
N ASP A 51 -17.41 -4.41 -24.66
CA ASP A 51 -17.80 -5.82 -24.75
C ASP A 51 -17.56 -6.61 -23.46
N LEU A 52 -17.77 -5.95 -22.30
CA LEU A 52 -17.41 -6.52 -21.00
C LEU A 52 -18.14 -7.81 -20.66
N PRO A 53 -19.48 -7.97 -20.91
CA PRO A 53 -20.17 -9.22 -20.59
C PRO A 53 -19.53 -10.44 -21.26
N GLU A 54 -19.19 -10.32 -22.54
CA GLU A 54 -18.60 -11.41 -23.32
C GLU A 54 -17.13 -11.63 -22.92
N ARG A 55 -16.36 -10.55 -22.76
CA ARG A 55 -14.96 -10.63 -22.30
C ARG A 55 -14.83 -11.22 -20.90
N PHE A 56 -15.72 -10.90 -19.98
CA PHE A 56 -15.74 -11.48 -18.64
C PHE A 56 -16.08 -12.97 -18.69
N ARG A 57 -17.10 -13.37 -19.47
CA ARG A 57 -17.52 -14.78 -19.61
C ARG A 57 -16.39 -15.68 -20.09
N HIS A 58 -15.52 -15.16 -20.96
CA HIS A 58 -14.41 -15.90 -21.56
C HIS A 58 -13.05 -15.62 -20.90
N TRP A 59 -13.02 -14.88 -19.76
CA TRP A 59 -11.77 -14.58 -19.08
C TRP A 59 -11.21 -15.81 -18.39
N SER A 60 -10.08 -16.33 -18.90
CA SER A 60 -9.46 -17.58 -18.45
C SER A 60 -8.00 -17.45 -18.05
N THR A 61 -7.50 -16.21 -17.87
CA THR A 61 -6.11 -15.97 -17.47
C THR A 61 -5.97 -15.95 -15.96
N ASP A 62 -4.77 -16.28 -15.44
CA ASP A 62 -4.47 -16.25 -14.01
C ASP A 62 -4.38 -14.81 -13.44
N ARG A 63 -4.18 -13.80 -14.30
CA ARG A 63 -4.22 -12.41 -13.90
C ARG A 63 -5.65 -11.85 -13.86
N PRO A 64 -5.95 -10.79 -13.10
CA PRO A 64 -7.25 -10.16 -13.15
C PRO A 64 -7.51 -9.49 -14.51
N PHE A 65 -8.77 -9.31 -14.86
CA PHE A 65 -9.18 -8.33 -15.86
C PHE A 65 -9.02 -6.94 -15.26
N VAL A 66 -8.41 -6.02 -16.00
CA VAL A 66 -8.12 -4.67 -15.49
C VAL A 66 -8.91 -3.63 -16.27
N ILE A 67 -9.75 -2.85 -15.57
CA ILE A 67 -10.43 -1.68 -16.13
C ILE A 67 -9.74 -0.43 -15.62
N GLY A 68 -9.38 0.48 -16.54
CA GLY A 68 -8.88 1.82 -16.23
C GLY A 68 -9.94 2.89 -16.50
N GLU A 69 -10.04 3.89 -15.63
CA GLU A 69 -10.97 5.01 -15.76
C GLU A 69 -10.26 6.34 -15.52
N THR A 70 -10.68 7.36 -16.23
CA THR A 70 -10.31 8.74 -15.99
C THR A 70 -11.52 9.49 -15.42
N GLY A 71 -11.40 10.00 -14.17
CA GLY A 71 -12.51 10.69 -13.49
C GLY A 71 -13.49 9.76 -12.77
N PHE A 72 -13.17 9.42 -11.51
CA PHE A 72 -14.00 8.54 -10.69
C PHE A 72 -15.39 9.11 -10.37
N GLY A 73 -15.46 10.42 -10.07
CA GLY A 73 -16.69 11.10 -9.68
C GLY A 73 -17.36 10.43 -8.48
N SER A 74 -18.54 9.87 -8.68
CA SER A 74 -19.25 9.08 -7.67
C SER A 74 -18.92 7.58 -7.72
N GLY A 75 -18.19 7.13 -8.73
CA GLY A 75 -17.86 5.73 -8.94
C GLY A 75 -18.97 4.89 -9.59
N LEU A 76 -19.99 5.51 -10.15
CA LEU A 76 -21.11 4.78 -10.79
C LEU A 76 -20.63 3.80 -11.86
N ASN A 77 -19.70 4.22 -12.71
CA ASN A 77 -19.15 3.34 -13.75
C ASN A 77 -18.50 2.07 -13.17
N MET A 78 -17.77 2.25 -12.06
CA MET A 78 -17.12 1.14 -11.36
C MET A 78 -18.13 0.22 -10.68
N LEU A 79 -19.19 0.76 -10.08
CA LEU A 79 -20.28 -0.04 -9.50
C LEU A 79 -21.01 -0.88 -10.57
N CYS A 80 -21.29 -0.30 -11.72
CA CYS A 80 -21.86 -1.03 -12.86
C CYS A 80 -20.90 -2.13 -13.37
N ALA A 81 -19.60 -1.85 -13.43
CA ALA A 81 -18.59 -2.84 -13.83
C ALA A 81 -18.50 -4.00 -12.83
N CYS A 82 -18.60 -3.74 -11.51
CA CYS A 82 -18.65 -4.77 -10.47
C CYS A 82 -19.85 -5.69 -10.67
N ALA A 83 -21.05 -5.13 -10.86
CA ALA A 83 -22.28 -5.91 -11.06
C ALA A 83 -22.18 -6.76 -12.34
N CYS A 84 -21.74 -6.18 -13.46
CA CYS A 84 -21.52 -6.89 -14.71
C CYS A 84 -20.51 -8.04 -14.55
N PHE A 85 -19.42 -7.83 -13.81
CA PHE A 85 -18.41 -8.86 -13.55
C PHE A 85 -18.97 -10.03 -12.74
N GLU A 86 -19.67 -9.76 -11.65
CA GLU A 86 -20.25 -10.83 -10.82
C GLU A 86 -21.33 -11.64 -11.57
N GLU A 87 -22.07 -11.01 -12.49
CA GLU A 87 -23.08 -11.69 -13.30
C GLU A 87 -22.49 -12.60 -14.38
N HIS A 88 -21.34 -12.22 -14.98
CA HIS A 88 -20.86 -12.86 -16.20
C HIS A 88 -19.56 -13.64 -16.04
N ALA A 89 -18.70 -13.27 -15.08
CA ALA A 89 -17.35 -13.83 -14.99
C ALA A 89 -17.33 -15.21 -14.31
N PRO A 90 -16.43 -16.13 -14.73
CA PRO A 90 -16.17 -17.37 -14.00
C PRO A 90 -15.81 -17.13 -12.54
N ALA A 91 -16.15 -18.06 -11.65
CA ALA A 91 -15.89 -17.97 -10.22
C ALA A 91 -14.42 -17.79 -9.86
N THR A 92 -13.51 -18.24 -10.73
CA THR A 92 -12.04 -18.09 -10.54
C THR A 92 -11.48 -16.79 -11.07
N ALA A 93 -12.24 -16.05 -11.89
CA ALA A 93 -11.80 -14.77 -12.43
C ALA A 93 -11.75 -13.69 -11.35
N ARG A 94 -10.87 -12.71 -11.55
CA ARG A 94 -10.72 -11.55 -10.67
C ARG A 94 -10.81 -10.27 -11.51
N LEU A 95 -11.34 -9.21 -10.89
CA LEU A 95 -11.44 -7.88 -11.47
C LEU A 95 -10.58 -6.91 -10.69
N HIS A 96 -9.80 -6.13 -11.39
CA HIS A 96 -9.04 -5.02 -10.82
C HIS A 96 -9.42 -3.71 -11.50
N LEU A 97 -9.88 -2.76 -10.71
CA LEU A 97 -10.32 -1.45 -11.18
C LEU A 97 -9.24 -0.42 -10.83
N VAL A 98 -8.92 0.46 -11.76
CA VAL A 98 -8.03 1.61 -11.57
C VAL A 98 -8.78 2.85 -11.98
N SER A 99 -9.00 3.78 -11.07
CA SER A 99 -9.68 5.04 -11.41
C SER A 99 -8.94 6.25 -10.85
N THR A 100 -8.81 7.29 -11.65
CA THR A 100 -8.16 8.54 -11.25
C THR A 100 -9.18 9.57 -10.79
N GLU A 101 -8.85 10.35 -9.74
CA GLU A 101 -9.72 11.42 -9.27
C GLU A 101 -8.91 12.58 -8.66
N LYS A 102 -9.15 13.77 -9.16
CA LYS A 102 -8.46 14.99 -8.70
C LYS A 102 -9.18 15.70 -7.56
N HIS A 103 -10.50 15.62 -7.54
CA HIS A 103 -11.38 16.26 -6.58
C HIS A 103 -12.38 15.25 -5.99
N PRO A 104 -11.94 14.35 -5.08
CA PRO A 104 -12.79 13.31 -4.55
C PRO A 104 -14.01 13.88 -3.82
N PHE A 105 -15.14 13.19 -3.90
CA PHE A 105 -16.33 13.55 -3.12
C PHE A 105 -16.00 13.45 -1.63
N CYS A 106 -16.65 14.31 -0.82
CA CYS A 106 -16.70 14.05 0.61
C CYS A 106 -17.59 12.82 0.89
N ALA A 107 -17.44 12.22 2.07
CA ALA A 107 -18.16 11.00 2.42
C ALA A 107 -19.69 11.15 2.36
N ASP A 108 -20.20 12.31 2.78
CA ASP A 108 -21.64 12.59 2.79
C ASP A 108 -22.20 12.73 1.36
N ASP A 109 -21.49 13.43 0.48
CA ASP A 109 -21.88 13.56 -0.92
C ASP A 109 -21.81 12.21 -1.65
N LEU A 110 -20.80 11.41 -1.37
CA LEU A 110 -20.69 10.06 -1.91
C LEU A 110 -21.85 9.17 -1.45
N ALA A 111 -22.21 9.22 -0.17
CA ALA A 111 -23.34 8.48 0.38
C ALA A 111 -24.68 8.93 -0.26
N ARG A 112 -24.85 10.22 -0.46
CA ARG A 112 -26.03 10.79 -1.12
C ARG A 112 -26.10 10.34 -2.59
N ALA A 113 -24.99 10.31 -3.29
CA ALA A 113 -24.93 9.86 -4.67
C ALA A 113 -25.29 8.37 -4.78
N HIS A 114 -24.73 7.52 -3.92
CA HIS A 114 -24.99 6.09 -3.93
C HIS A 114 -26.43 5.72 -3.56
N ALA A 115 -27.12 6.53 -2.77
CA ALA A 115 -28.53 6.32 -2.44
C ALA A 115 -29.46 6.33 -3.66
N LEU A 116 -29.01 6.84 -4.79
CA LEU A 116 -29.75 6.84 -6.06
C LEU A 116 -29.79 5.46 -6.72
N TRP A 117 -28.86 4.55 -6.38
CA TRP A 117 -28.73 3.21 -6.98
C TRP A 117 -28.64 2.13 -5.89
N PRO A 118 -29.76 1.81 -5.23
CA PRO A 118 -29.78 0.82 -4.13
C PRO A 118 -29.42 -0.60 -4.60
N GLU A 119 -29.54 -0.91 -5.89
CA GLU A 119 -29.14 -2.18 -6.48
C GLU A 119 -27.63 -2.45 -6.37
N PHE A 120 -26.81 -1.43 -6.20
CA PHE A 120 -25.37 -1.56 -6.01
C PHE A 120 -24.93 -1.49 -4.54
N ALA A 121 -25.88 -1.59 -3.58
CA ALA A 121 -25.62 -1.37 -2.15
C ALA A 121 -24.42 -2.18 -1.63
N ALA A 122 -24.29 -3.46 -2.05
CA ALA A 122 -23.18 -4.31 -1.59
C ALA A 122 -21.80 -3.72 -1.92
N TYR A 123 -21.62 -3.18 -3.13
CA TYR A 123 -20.35 -2.57 -3.55
C TYR A 123 -20.19 -1.15 -3.00
N SER A 124 -21.27 -0.37 -3.01
CA SER A 124 -21.23 1.00 -2.53
C SER A 124 -21.00 1.09 -1.01
N ASP A 125 -21.51 0.14 -0.22
CA ASP A 125 -21.24 0.06 1.21
C ASP A 125 -19.78 -0.32 1.47
N ALA A 126 -19.25 -1.31 0.74
CA ALA A 126 -17.85 -1.69 0.80
C ALA A 126 -16.92 -0.53 0.40
N LEU A 127 -17.28 0.24 -0.63
CA LEU A 127 -16.55 1.42 -1.06
C LEU A 127 -16.55 2.51 0.02
N ARG A 128 -17.72 2.87 0.55
CA ARG A 128 -17.88 3.93 1.54
C ARG A 128 -17.19 3.62 2.87
N SER A 129 -17.27 2.37 3.32
CA SER A 129 -16.60 1.95 4.56
C SER A 129 -15.07 2.08 4.51
N GLN A 130 -14.50 2.11 3.32
CA GLN A 130 -13.06 2.22 3.07
C GLN A 130 -12.66 3.56 2.43
N TRP A 131 -13.61 4.53 2.32
CA TRP A 131 -13.37 5.77 1.59
C TRP A 131 -12.16 6.53 2.14
N PRO A 132 -11.18 6.88 1.28
CA PRO A 132 -9.95 7.50 1.74
C PRO A 132 -10.16 8.97 2.14
N GLU A 133 -9.29 9.45 3.03
CA GLU A 133 -9.09 10.89 3.19
C GLU A 133 -8.59 11.52 1.87
N PRO A 134 -8.89 12.81 1.62
CA PRO A 134 -8.51 13.51 0.39
C PRO A 134 -7.00 13.81 0.36
N VAL A 135 -6.19 12.77 0.23
CA VAL A 135 -4.72 12.82 0.17
C VAL A 135 -4.23 12.18 -1.11
N ALA A 136 -3.34 12.87 -1.81
CA ALA A 136 -2.77 12.41 -3.07
C ALA A 136 -2.02 11.07 -2.89
N GLY A 137 -2.26 10.13 -3.83
CA GLY A 137 -1.64 8.82 -3.81
C GLY A 137 -2.55 7.72 -4.34
N ILE A 138 -2.13 6.47 -4.19
CA ILE A 138 -2.91 5.29 -4.58
C ILE A 138 -3.54 4.68 -3.34
N HIS A 139 -4.86 4.52 -3.38
CA HIS A 139 -5.67 3.96 -2.30
C HIS A 139 -6.35 2.68 -2.77
N ARG A 140 -5.85 1.52 -2.32
CA ARG A 140 -6.45 0.22 -2.66
C ARG A 140 -7.59 -0.11 -1.73
N LEU A 141 -8.75 -0.47 -2.32
CA LEU A 141 -9.97 -0.88 -1.65
C LEU A 141 -10.39 -2.27 -2.13
N TRP A 142 -11.10 -3.01 -1.28
CA TRP A 142 -11.69 -4.29 -1.64
C TRP A 142 -13.21 -4.16 -1.68
N LEU A 143 -13.79 -4.26 -2.89
CA LEU A 143 -15.24 -4.16 -3.11
C LEU A 143 -15.95 -5.52 -3.04
N GLY A 144 -15.19 -6.60 -2.92
CA GLY A 144 -15.65 -7.97 -2.81
C GLY A 144 -14.46 -8.93 -2.67
N GLU A 145 -14.72 -10.22 -2.62
CA GLU A 145 -13.64 -11.22 -2.52
C GLU A 145 -12.75 -11.25 -3.76
N ARG A 146 -13.32 -10.96 -4.94
CA ARG A 146 -12.66 -11.05 -6.25
C ARG A 146 -12.44 -9.69 -6.92
N ILE A 147 -12.88 -8.60 -6.29
CA ILE A 147 -12.88 -7.25 -6.89
C ILE A 147 -12.04 -6.31 -6.04
N THR A 148 -11.01 -5.72 -6.66
CA THR A 148 -10.19 -4.65 -6.07
C THR A 148 -10.33 -3.36 -6.85
N LEU A 149 -10.25 -2.23 -6.15
CA LEU A 149 -10.24 -0.89 -6.73
C LEU A 149 -9.02 -0.13 -6.21
N ASP A 150 -8.19 0.38 -7.11
CA ASP A 150 -7.16 1.36 -6.83
C ASP A 150 -7.67 2.75 -7.22
N LEU A 151 -7.95 3.58 -6.22
CA LEU A 151 -8.24 5.00 -6.42
C LEU A 151 -6.93 5.77 -6.47
N HIS A 152 -6.65 6.36 -7.61
CA HIS A 152 -5.51 7.22 -7.86
C HIS A 152 -5.90 8.66 -7.63
N PHE A 153 -5.73 9.16 -6.41
CA PHE A 153 -6.08 10.53 -6.06
C PHE A 153 -4.98 11.49 -6.51
N GLY A 154 -5.30 12.34 -7.49
CA GLY A 154 -4.40 13.29 -8.12
C GLY A 154 -4.75 13.59 -9.58
N ASP A 155 -3.86 14.31 -10.26
CA ASP A 155 -4.02 14.58 -11.69
C ASP A 155 -3.91 13.28 -12.50
N ALA A 156 -4.86 13.03 -13.40
CA ALA A 156 -4.95 11.76 -14.14
C ALA A 156 -3.70 11.45 -14.96
N CYS A 157 -3.10 12.45 -15.61
CA CYS A 157 -1.88 12.25 -16.41
C CYS A 157 -0.69 11.88 -15.52
N ASP A 158 -0.52 12.58 -14.39
CA ASP A 158 0.56 12.31 -13.43
C ASP A 158 0.40 10.92 -12.83
N MET A 159 -0.82 10.56 -12.40
CA MET A 159 -1.11 9.27 -11.78
C MET A 159 -0.90 8.10 -12.74
N LEU A 160 -1.39 8.19 -13.99
CA LEU A 160 -1.22 7.13 -14.98
C LEU A 160 0.23 7.03 -15.48
N SER A 161 1.00 8.13 -15.47
CA SER A 161 2.43 8.05 -15.81
C SER A 161 3.25 7.30 -14.77
N GLU A 162 2.80 7.19 -13.54
CA GLU A 162 3.43 6.40 -12.47
C GLU A 162 2.79 5.01 -12.24
N LEU A 163 1.72 4.65 -12.97
CA LEU A 163 1.09 3.33 -12.86
C LEU A 163 2.06 2.22 -13.28
N ASP A 164 2.25 1.22 -12.43
CA ASP A 164 3.01 -0.01 -12.71
C ASP A 164 2.03 -1.18 -12.88
N GLY A 165 1.56 -1.37 -14.10
CA GLY A 165 0.56 -2.38 -14.46
C GLY A 165 0.03 -2.17 -15.86
N GLY A 166 -0.90 -3.02 -16.29
CA GLY A 166 -1.54 -2.95 -17.60
C GLY A 166 -3.07 -2.94 -17.51
N VAL A 167 -3.74 -2.29 -18.46
CA VAL A 167 -5.19 -2.10 -18.52
C VAL A 167 -5.75 -2.81 -19.75
N ASP A 168 -6.88 -3.51 -19.59
CA ASP A 168 -7.57 -4.26 -20.66
C ASP A 168 -8.72 -3.48 -21.29
N ALA A 169 -9.37 -2.59 -20.52
CA ALA A 169 -10.47 -1.77 -21.01
C ALA A 169 -10.43 -0.38 -20.37
N TRP A 170 -10.65 0.65 -21.16
CA TRP A 170 -10.67 2.03 -20.69
C TRP A 170 -12.08 2.60 -20.71
N PHE A 171 -12.47 3.18 -19.59
CA PHE A 171 -13.58 4.10 -19.46
C PHE A 171 -13.00 5.51 -19.49
N LEU A 172 -12.96 6.11 -20.68
CA LEU A 172 -12.45 7.45 -20.84
C LEU A 172 -13.59 8.45 -20.55
N ASP A 173 -13.73 8.75 -19.28
CA ASP A 173 -14.78 9.58 -18.71
C ASP A 173 -14.21 10.88 -18.11
N GLY A 174 -15.09 11.78 -17.69
CA GLY A 174 -14.80 13.07 -17.09
C GLY A 174 -15.69 14.17 -17.67
N PHE A 175 -15.50 15.39 -17.18
CA PHE A 175 -16.26 16.55 -17.70
C PHE A 175 -15.97 16.81 -19.17
N ALA A 176 -16.96 17.38 -19.87
CA ALA A 176 -16.86 17.64 -21.30
C ALA A 176 -15.55 18.35 -21.68
N PRO A 177 -14.93 18.06 -22.83
CA PRO A 177 -13.66 18.67 -23.24
C PRO A 177 -13.66 20.19 -23.29
N SER A 178 -14.82 20.80 -23.49
CA SER A 178 -15.01 22.26 -23.45
C SER A 178 -15.06 22.85 -22.04
N LYS A 179 -15.34 22.02 -21.02
CA LYS A 179 -15.47 22.38 -19.61
C LYS A 179 -14.21 22.09 -18.81
N ASN A 180 -13.53 20.98 -19.13
CA ASN A 180 -12.29 20.56 -18.51
C ASN A 180 -11.24 20.14 -19.56
N PRO A 181 -10.66 21.08 -20.31
CA PRO A 181 -9.70 20.74 -21.38
C PRO A 181 -8.42 20.06 -20.87
N ASP A 182 -8.07 20.24 -19.61
CA ASP A 182 -6.85 19.67 -19.03
C ASP A 182 -6.88 18.13 -18.97
N MET A 183 -8.07 17.53 -18.83
CA MET A 183 -8.24 16.07 -18.88
C MET A 183 -8.13 15.45 -20.28
N TRP A 184 -8.09 16.25 -21.34
CA TRP A 184 -8.15 15.76 -22.72
C TRP A 184 -6.87 16.08 -23.50
N GLN A 185 -5.75 16.15 -22.80
CA GLN A 185 -4.44 16.46 -23.35
C GLN A 185 -3.78 15.21 -23.99
N PRO A 186 -2.96 15.38 -25.04
CA PRO A 186 -2.22 14.28 -25.67
C PRO A 186 -1.42 13.43 -24.68
N ALA A 187 -0.81 14.05 -23.68
CA ALA A 187 -0.01 13.36 -22.65
C ALA A 187 -0.80 12.31 -21.87
N LEU A 188 -2.10 12.55 -21.59
CA LEU A 188 -2.98 11.57 -20.96
C LEU A 188 -3.18 10.36 -21.87
N PHE A 189 -3.48 10.57 -23.14
CA PHE A 189 -3.70 9.48 -24.10
C PHE A 189 -2.44 8.64 -24.34
N GLU A 190 -1.28 9.28 -24.36
CA GLU A 190 0.02 8.60 -24.42
C GLU A 190 0.28 7.78 -23.14
N ALA A 191 -0.07 8.30 -21.96
CA ALA A 191 0.02 7.57 -20.70
C ALA A 191 -0.90 6.35 -20.69
N MET A 192 -2.17 6.49 -21.13
CA MET A 192 -3.12 5.40 -21.29
C MET A 192 -2.58 4.32 -22.24
N ALA A 193 -2.10 4.72 -23.43
CA ALA A 193 -1.55 3.77 -24.41
C ALA A 193 -0.38 2.97 -23.84
N ARG A 194 0.54 3.62 -23.13
CA ARG A 194 1.71 2.97 -22.50
C ARG A 194 1.36 1.91 -21.49
N VAL A 195 0.28 2.11 -20.72
CA VAL A 195 -0.15 1.18 -19.67
C VAL A 195 -1.32 0.30 -20.13
N SER A 196 -1.56 0.21 -21.43
CA SER A 196 -2.55 -0.72 -22.00
C SER A 196 -1.94 -2.07 -22.31
N HIS A 197 -2.71 -3.14 -22.11
CA HIS A 197 -2.38 -4.44 -22.66
C HIS A 197 -2.62 -4.49 -24.17
N PRO A 198 -1.94 -5.35 -24.91
CA PRO A 198 -2.28 -5.61 -26.32
C PRO A 198 -3.75 -6.02 -26.45
N GLY A 199 -4.46 -5.37 -27.39
CA GLY A 199 -5.89 -5.58 -27.58
C GLY A 199 -6.79 -4.83 -26.61
N ALA A 200 -6.25 -3.89 -25.82
CA ALA A 200 -7.05 -3.06 -24.93
C ALA A 200 -8.11 -2.26 -25.70
N THR A 201 -9.31 -2.19 -25.14
CA THR A 201 -10.41 -1.41 -25.71
C THR A 201 -10.60 -0.08 -24.99
N LEU A 202 -11.26 0.87 -25.60
CA LEU A 202 -11.72 2.08 -24.95
C LEU A 202 -13.12 2.48 -25.43
N ALA A 203 -13.86 3.15 -24.57
CA ALA A 203 -15.09 3.84 -24.93
C ALA A 203 -15.13 5.23 -24.24
N THR A 204 -15.76 6.20 -24.91
CA THR A 204 -15.98 7.55 -24.37
C THR A 204 -17.25 8.15 -24.95
N PHE A 205 -17.98 8.87 -24.11
CA PHE A 205 -19.22 9.54 -24.49
C PHE A 205 -19.06 10.66 -25.53
N THR A 206 -17.82 11.10 -25.79
CA THR A 206 -17.54 12.24 -26.64
C THR A 206 -16.94 11.85 -27.99
N CYS A 207 -17.26 12.62 -29.05
CA CYS A 207 -16.60 12.50 -30.35
C CYS A 207 -15.86 13.80 -30.72
N ALA A 208 -15.48 14.62 -29.71
CA ALA A 208 -14.76 15.87 -29.93
C ALA A 208 -13.46 15.68 -30.75
N GLY A 209 -13.19 16.58 -31.68
CA GLY A 209 -12.07 16.46 -32.61
C GLY A 209 -10.70 16.38 -31.94
N ILE A 210 -10.52 17.06 -30.79
CA ILE A 210 -9.28 17.01 -30.01
C ILE A 210 -9.06 15.62 -29.44
N VAL A 211 -10.09 14.98 -28.88
CA VAL A 211 -10.04 13.63 -28.32
C VAL A 211 -9.74 12.61 -29.41
N LYS A 212 -10.48 12.66 -30.52
CA LYS A 212 -10.26 11.76 -31.66
C LYS A 212 -8.83 11.83 -32.21
N ARG A 213 -8.31 13.06 -32.39
CA ARG A 213 -6.91 13.23 -32.90
C ARG A 213 -5.89 12.76 -31.88
N GLY A 214 -6.07 13.08 -30.59
CA GLY A 214 -5.14 12.68 -29.53
C GLY A 214 -5.05 11.16 -29.36
N LEU A 215 -6.21 10.47 -29.31
CA LEU A 215 -6.24 9.00 -29.21
C LEU A 215 -5.61 8.32 -30.43
N LYS A 216 -5.90 8.82 -31.65
CA LYS A 216 -5.25 8.30 -32.88
C LYS A 216 -3.72 8.51 -32.85
N ALA A 217 -3.25 9.68 -32.39
CA ALA A 217 -1.82 9.94 -32.26
C ALA A 217 -1.15 9.03 -31.23
N ALA A 218 -1.88 8.62 -30.18
CA ALA A 218 -1.42 7.65 -29.18
C ALA A 218 -1.47 6.19 -29.66
N GLY A 219 -1.99 5.91 -30.87
CA GLY A 219 -2.00 4.59 -31.49
C GLY A 219 -3.32 3.84 -31.43
N PHE A 220 -4.38 4.41 -30.88
CA PHE A 220 -5.69 3.77 -30.87
C PHE A 220 -6.36 3.80 -32.26
N GLU A 221 -6.87 2.68 -32.71
CA GLU A 221 -7.82 2.59 -33.81
C GLU A 221 -9.21 2.98 -33.31
N LEU A 222 -9.87 3.91 -34.02
CA LEU A 222 -11.11 4.51 -33.52
C LEU A 222 -12.25 4.38 -34.51
N ASP A 223 -13.42 4.01 -34.00
CA ASP A 223 -14.69 4.02 -34.69
C ASP A 223 -15.69 4.96 -34.03
N LYS A 224 -16.65 5.46 -34.83
CA LYS A 224 -17.81 6.18 -34.33
C LYS A 224 -19.02 5.23 -34.28
N VAL A 225 -19.66 5.23 -33.14
CA VAL A 225 -20.89 4.44 -32.93
C VAL A 225 -22.01 5.34 -32.42
N ALA A 226 -23.23 4.82 -32.34
CA ALA A 226 -24.36 5.56 -31.81
C ALA A 226 -24.14 5.97 -30.35
N GLY A 227 -24.32 7.24 -30.04
CA GLY A 227 -24.24 7.77 -28.70
C GLY A 227 -25.48 7.45 -27.85
N PHE A 228 -25.44 7.80 -26.56
CA PHE A 228 -26.57 7.63 -25.64
C PHE A 228 -27.46 8.88 -25.62
N GLY A 229 -28.76 8.69 -25.48
CA GLY A 229 -29.75 9.73 -25.36
C GLY A 229 -29.72 10.72 -26.55
N ARG A 230 -29.45 11.99 -26.30
CA ARG A 230 -29.39 13.04 -27.33
C ARG A 230 -28.08 13.09 -28.11
N LYS A 231 -27.05 12.38 -27.65
CA LYS A 231 -25.74 12.34 -28.33
C LYS A 231 -25.83 11.44 -29.56
N ARG A 232 -25.62 12.01 -30.76
CA ARG A 232 -25.71 11.26 -32.03
C ARG A 232 -24.63 10.21 -32.18
N GLU A 233 -23.40 10.52 -31.75
CA GLU A 233 -22.22 9.70 -31.92
C GLU A 233 -21.33 9.76 -30.68
N MET A 234 -20.66 8.66 -30.42
CA MET A 234 -19.58 8.51 -29.44
C MET A 234 -18.39 7.81 -30.07
N LEU A 235 -17.25 7.77 -29.39
CA LEU A 235 -16.05 7.06 -29.84
C LEU A 235 -15.86 5.76 -29.08
N VAL A 236 -15.50 4.71 -29.84
CA VAL A 236 -14.92 3.49 -29.33
C VAL A 236 -13.55 3.28 -29.96
N GLY A 237 -12.68 2.53 -29.30
CA GLY A 237 -11.35 2.29 -29.83
C GLY A 237 -10.72 1.02 -29.34
N ARG A 238 -9.62 0.65 -30.02
CA ARG A 238 -8.80 -0.51 -29.71
C ARG A 238 -7.32 -0.19 -29.89
N LEU A 239 -6.47 -0.78 -29.05
CA LEU A 239 -5.02 -0.64 -29.13
C LEU A 239 -4.40 -2.04 -29.24
N ASP A 240 -4.11 -2.49 -30.43
CA ASP A 240 -3.55 -3.84 -30.64
C ASP A 240 -2.05 -3.92 -30.32
N THR A 241 -1.32 -2.82 -30.56
CA THR A 241 0.11 -2.76 -30.30
C THR A 241 0.45 -1.53 -29.44
N PRO A 242 0.48 -1.69 -28.11
CA PRO A 242 0.91 -0.62 -27.23
C PRO A 242 2.34 -0.16 -27.51
N PRO A 243 2.67 1.12 -27.31
CA PRO A 243 4.03 1.60 -27.44
C PRO A 243 4.96 0.94 -26.40
N THR A 244 6.24 0.78 -26.74
CA THR A 244 7.23 0.28 -25.80
C THR A 244 7.31 1.21 -24.59
N ASP A 245 7.19 0.65 -23.39
CA ASP A 245 7.31 1.42 -22.16
C ASP A 245 8.76 1.81 -21.90
N SER A 246 9.09 3.07 -22.18
CA SER A 246 10.43 3.63 -22.00
C SER A 246 10.66 4.25 -20.62
N ARG A 247 9.68 4.23 -19.71
CA ARG A 247 9.77 4.89 -18.40
C ARG A 247 10.92 4.37 -17.53
N ARG A 248 11.34 3.13 -17.74
CA ARG A 248 12.48 2.51 -17.05
C ARG A 248 13.77 2.46 -17.87
N SER A 249 13.85 3.16 -19.01
CA SER A 249 15.07 3.18 -19.84
C SER A 249 16.29 3.73 -19.09
N ALA A 250 16.09 4.68 -18.17
CA ALA A 250 17.15 5.22 -17.31
C ALA A 250 17.44 4.34 -16.07
N THR A 251 16.56 3.40 -15.74
CA THR A 251 16.66 2.50 -14.58
C THR A 251 16.30 1.07 -14.96
N PRO A 252 16.95 0.47 -15.97
CA PRO A 252 16.55 -0.82 -16.55
C PRO A 252 16.63 -1.97 -15.54
N TRP A 253 17.45 -1.84 -14.50
CA TRP A 253 17.54 -2.80 -13.39
C TRP A 253 16.24 -2.96 -12.60
N PHE A 254 15.35 -1.96 -12.56
CA PHE A 254 14.06 -2.04 -11.87
C PHE A 254 12.93 -2.52 -12.80
N HIS A 255 13.23 -3.06 -13.96
CA HIS A 255 12.20 -3.62 -14.83
C HIS A 255 11.43 -4.73 -14.11
N ARG A 256 10.10 -4.69 -14.19
CA ARG A 256 9.25 -5.70 -13.56
C ARG A 256 9.48 -7.06 -14.25
N PRO A 257 9.84 -8.12 -13.51
CA PRO A 257 10.03 -9.43 -14.12
C PRO A 257 8.70 -9.95 -14.70
N ALA A 258 8.81 -10.77 -15.74
CA ALA A 258 7.65 -11.44 -16.31
C ALA A 258 6.95 -12.29 -15.26
N ILE A 259 5.62 -12.30 -15.30
CA ILE A 259 4.81 -13.10 -14.40
C ILE A 259 5.00 -14.56 -14.77
N THR A 260 5.33 -15.38 -13.77
CA THR A 260 5.31 -16.82 -13.92
C THR A 260 4.01 -17.31 -13.28
N PRO A 261 3.02 -17.76 -14.07
CA PRO A 261 1.75 -18.23 -13.51
C PRO A 261 1.98 -19.48 -12.68
N HIS A 262 1.62 -19.44 -11.41
CA HIS A 262 1.61 -20.64 -10.55
C HIS A 262 0.53 -20.49 -9.47
N ALA A 263 -0.26 -21.54 -9.31
CA ALA A 263 -1.34 -21.61 -8.34
C ALA A 263 -0.89 -21.74 -6.88
N SER A 264 0.43 -21.81 -6.61
CA SER A 264 0.96 -22.06 -5.26
C SER A 264 2.19 -21.23 -4.92
N ALA A 265 2.31 -20.88 -3.63
CA ALA A 265 3.45 -20.18 -3.06
C ALA A 265 3.88 -20.79 -1.72
N VAL A 266 5.18 -20.73 -1.41
CA VAL A 266 5.70 -20.96 -0.06
C VAL A 266 6.17 -19.65 0.53
N VAL A 267 5.67 -19.31 1.72
CA VAL A 267 6.12 -18.14 2.50
C VAL A 267 6.94 -18.64 3.69
N ILE A 268 8.19 -18.21 3.77
CA ILE A 268 9.12 -18.60 4.84
C ILE A 268 9.13 -17.47 5.88
N GLY A 269 8.60 -17.78 7.07
CA GLY A 269 8.40 -16.84 8.16
C GLY A 269 6.91 -16.57 8.43
N ALA A 270 6.49 -16.69 9.70
CA ALA A 270 5.12 -16.48 10.17
C ALA A 270 4.99 -15.22 11.08
N GLY A 271 5.92 -14.27 10.96
CA GLY A 271 5.79 -12.92 11.53
C GLY A 271 4.87 -12.04 10.67
N LEU A 272 4.74 -10.75 11.02
CA LEU A 272 3.87 -9.79 10.29
C LEU A 272 4.11 -9.82 8.79
N ALA A 273 5.36 -9.76 8.33
CA ALA A 273 5.68 -9.74 6.90
C ALA A 273 5.20 -11.01 6.17
N GLY A 274 5.43 -12.18 6.76
CA GLY A 274 4.99 -13.44 6.17
C GLY A 274 3.49 -13.66 6.26
N ALA A 275 2.88 -13.37 7.42
CA ALA A 275 1.45 -13.56 7.62
C ALA A 275 0.61 -12.64 6.72
N THR A 276 0.98 -11.35 6.59
CA THR A 276 0.31 -10.41 5.68
C THR A 276 0.48 -10.83 4.23
N THR A 277 1.69 -11.28 3.83
CA THR A 277 1.95 -11.75 2.45
C THR A 277 1.16 -13.02 2.14
N ALA A 278 1.14 -13.98 3.06
CA ALA A 278 0.35 -15.19 2.89
C ALA A 278 -1.15 -14.89 2.74
N HIS A 279 -1.67 -13.97 3.56
CA HIS A 279 -3.06 -13.55 3.50
C HIS A 279 -3.38 -12.83 2.17
N ALA A 280 -2.54 -11.90 1.74
CA ALA A 280 -2.73 -11.17 0.49
C ALA A 280 -2.74 -12.09 -0.74
N LEU A 281 -1.87 -13.10 -0.77
CA LEU A 281 -1.86 -14.13 -1.81
C LEU A 281 -3.09 -15.04 -1.73
N ALA A 282 -3.44 -15.50 -0.52
CA ALA A 282 -4.56 -16.40 -0.29
C ALA A 282 -5.92 -15.78 -0.69
N ARG A 283 -6.12 -14.49 -0.41
CA ARG A 283 -7.30 -13.73 -0.88
C ARG A 283 -7.43 -13.70 -2.40
N ARG A 284 -6.32 -13.85 -3.12
CA ARG A 284 -6.27 -13.91 -4.60
C ARG A 284 -6.41 -15.34 -5.15
N GLY A 285 -6.76 -16.30 -4.29
CA GLY A 285 -6.95 -17.70 -4.67
C GLY A 285 -5.66 -18.52 -4.74
N VAL A 286 -4.50 -17.94 -4.44
CA VAL A 286 -3.22 -18.67 -4.41
C VAL A 286 -3.20 -19.60 -3.20
N LYS A 287 -2.82 -20.88 -3.40
CA LYS A 287 -2.56 -21.83 -2.30
C LYS A 287 -1.21 -21.52 -1.67
N VAL A 288 -1.19 -21.24 -0.37
CA VAL A 288 0.00 -20.78 0.34
C VAL A 288 0.39 -21.76 1.45
N HIS A 289 1.63 -22.21 1.43
CA HIS A 289 2.27 -22.91 2.52
C HIS A 289 3.13 -21.93 3.31
N VAL A 290 2.83 -21.72 4.59
CA VAL A 290 3.63 -20.87 5.49
C VAL A 290 4.49 -21.77 6.36
N VAL A 291 5.79 -21.51 6.39
CA VAL A 291 6.77 -22.36 7.15
C VAL A 291 7.48 -21.49 8.17
N ASP A 292 7.33 -21.83 9.45
CA ASP A 292 8.06 -21.22 10.57
C ASP A 292 8.01 -22.15 11.80
N GLU A 293 8.94 -22.01 12.73
CA GLU A 293 8.96 -22.75 13.99
C GLU A 293 7.85 -22.29 14.95
N ALA A 294 7.47 -21.01 14.89
CA ALA A 294 6.38 -20.42 15.68
C ALA A 294 5.73 -19.22 14.98
N VAL A 295 4.42 -19.11 15.09
CA VAL A 295 3.70 -17.91 14.64
C VAL A 295 4.12 -16.72 15.51
N ALA A 296 4.52 -15.62 14.87
CA ALA A 296 4.98 -14.39 15.53
C ALA A 296 6.14 -14.58 16.52
N GLY A 297 6.97 -15.63 16.35
CA GLY A 297 8.03 -16.00 17.30
C GLY A 297 9.13 -14.94 17.48
N GLY A 298 9.37 -14.09 16.48
CA GLY A 298 10.39 -13.03 16.48
C GLY A 298 9.89 -11.67 16.92
N GLY A 299 10.29 -10.60 16.20
CA GLY A 299 9.94 -9.20 16.48
C GLY A 299 8.44 -8.88 16.43
N SER A 300 7.63 -9.77 15.87
CA SER A 300 6.16 -9.64 15.78
C SER A 300 5.41 -10.22 16.99
N GLY A 301 6.11 -10.73 18.00
CA GLY A 301 5.47 -11.44 19.13
C GLY A 301 5.01 -10.57 20.29
N ASN A 302 5.05 -9.24 20.19
CA ASN A 302 4.52 -8.37 21.21
C ASN A 302 3.00 -8.45 21.26
N ASP A 303 2.42 -8.32 22.46
CA ASP A 303 0.97 -8.26 22.65
C ASP A 303 0.38 -6.97 22.08
N GLN A 304 1.17 -5.90 22.05
CA GLN A 304 0.74 -4.59 21.60
C GLN A 304 1.90 -3.83 20.96
N GLY A 305 1.63 -3.13 19.87
CA GLY A 305 2.57 -2.26 19.19
C GLY A 305 1.89 -0.99 18.69
N ALA A 306 2.62 0.13 18.67
CA ALA A 306 2.11 1.37 18.12
C ALA A 306 1.95 1.26 16.59
N LEU A 307 0.73 1.50 16.11
CA LEU A 307 0.40 1.62 14.70
C LEU A 307 0.46 3.09 14.32
N TYR A 308 1.61 3.54 13.89
CA TYR A 308 1.84 4.95 13.55
C TYR A 308 2.94 5.12 12.50
N ILE A 309 3.10 6.35 12.03
CA ILE A 309 4.15 6.76 11.11
C ILE A 309 5.00 7.86 11.71
N LYS A 310 6.26 7.92 11.28
CA LYS A 310 7.18 9.02 11.62
C LYS A 310 7.57 9.71 10.32
N LEU A 311 6.99 10.87 10.07
CA LEU A 311 7.28 11.67 8.89
C LEU A 311 8.64 12.36 9.02
N ALA A 312 9.41 12.40 7.93
CA ALA A 312 10.63 13.19 7.84
C ALA A 312 10.26 14.68 7.75
N ALA A 313 11.11 15.56 8.26
CA ALA A 313 10.88 17.02 8.18
C ALA A 313 10.83 17.54 6.74
N THR A 314 11.48 16.84 5.81
CA THR A 314 11.33 17.04 4.36
C THR A 314 10.71 15.79 3.78
N PRO A 315 9.60 15.89 3.00
CA PRO A 315 8.97 14.76 2.36
C PRO A 315 9.97 13.93 1.54
N ASN A 316 9.91 12.62 1.71
CA ASN A 316 10.74 11.67 1.00
C ASN A 316 9.96 10.38 0.71
N ASP A 317 10.50 9.54 -0.17
CA ASP A 317 9.85 8.31 -0.62
C ASP A 317 9.50 7.37 0.55
N GLN A 318 10.37 7.28 1.55
CA GLN A 318 10.12 6.49 2.77
C GLN A 318 8.88 6.98 3.53
N SER A 319 8.73 8.29 3.73
CA SER A 319 7.56 8.86 4.41
C SER A 319 6.26 8.59 3.65
N LEU A 320 6.29 8.67 2.31
CA LEU A 320 5.13 8.39 1.46
C LEU A 320 4.74 6.90 1.53
N VAL A 321 5.71 5.99 1.51
CA VAL A 321 5.47 4.56 1.70
C VAL A 321 4.80 4.29 3.05
N TYR A 322 5.29 4.88 4.14
CA TYR A 322 4.69 4.65 5.46
C TYR A 322 3.31 5.30 5.62
N LEU A 323 3.08 6.47 5.01
CA LEU A 323 1.76 7.11 5.00
C LEU A 323 0.73 6.22 4.28
N SER A 324 1.05 5.76 3.07
CA SER A 324 0.23 4.79 2.35
C SER A 324 0.05 3.48 3.12
N GLY A 325 1.13 2.98 3.75
CA GLY A 325 1.11 1.73 4.50
C GLY A 325 0.23 1.77 5.75
N LEU A 326 0.16 2.90 6.45
CA LEU A 326 -0.77 3.09 7.57
C LEU A 326 -2.21 2.90 7.13
N GLU A 327 -2.61 3.56 6.03
CA GLU A 327 -3.98 3.48 5.52
C GLU A 327 -4.33 2.08 5.00
N HIS A 328 -3.38 1.37 4.36
CA HIS A 328 -3.58 -0.04 3.97
C HIS A 328 -3.78 -0.94 5.19
N THR A 329 -3.01 -0.73 6.23
CA THR A 329 -3.11 -1.53 7.47
C THR A 329 -4.45 -1.28 8.16
N ARG A 330 -4.89 -0.03 8.27
CA ARG A 330 -6.20 0.32 8.85
C ARG A 330 -7.34 -0.37 8.12
N ARG A 331 -7.40 -0.25 6.78
CA ARG A 331 -8.44 -0.90 5.96
C ARG A 331 -8.46 -2.42 6.15
N LEU A 332 -7.28 -3.05 6.20
CA LEU A 332 -7.21 -4.48 6.47
C LEU A 332 -7.76 -4.81 7.86
N LEU A 333 -7.40 -4.03 8.88
CA LEU A 333 -7.85 -4.24 10.26
C LEU A 333 -9.36 -4.01 10.39
N ASP A 334 -9.92 -2.97 9.77
CA ASP A 334 -11.37 -2.73 9.72
C ASP A 334 -12.13 -3.93 9.10
N ILE A 335 -11.58 -4.55 8.06
CA ILE A 335 -12.19 -5.74 7.43
C ILE A 335 -12.03 -7.00 8.29
N LEU A 336 -10.85 -7.22 8.89
CA LEU A 336 -10.55 -8.44 9.64
C LEU A 336 -11.13 -8.46 11.04
N ASP A 337 -11.25 -7.30 11.67
CA ASP A 337 -11.63 -7.15 13.08
C ASP A 337 -12.50 -5.89 13.28
N PRO A 338 -13.71 -5.88 12.72
CA PRO A 338 -14.63 -4.74 12.88
C PRO A 338 -15.06 -4.50 14.34
N ALA A 339 -14.91 -5.51 15.21
CA ALA A 339 -15.18 -5.40 16.64
C ALA A 339 -14.02 -4.77 17.44
N ARG A 340 -12.89 -4.46 16.79
CA ARG A 340 -11.72 -3.82 17.40
C ARG A 340 -11.14 -4.55 18.61
N THR A 341 -11.04 -5.88 18.50
CA THR A 341 -10.43 -6.73 19.53
C THR A 341 -8.93 -6.85 19.40
N LEU A 342 -8.39 -6.63 18.18
CA LEU A 342 -6.97 -6.74 17.83
C LEU A 342 -6.27 -5.39 17.68
N TRP A 343 -7.01 -4.31 17.64
CA TRP A 343 -6.48 -2.97 17.39
C TRP A 343 -7.44 -1.89 17.83
N ASP A 344 -6.94 -0.65 17.94
CA ASP A 344 -7.76 0.53 18.22
C ASP A 344 -7.14 1.75 17.56
N ASP A 345 -7.96 2.59 16.91
CA ASP A 345 -7.56 3.89 16.35
C ASP A 345 -7.75 5.02 17.37
N CYS A 346 -7.38 4.77 18.60
CA CYS A 346 -7.41 5.73 19.70
C CYS A 346 -6.52 6.97 19.51
N GLY A 347 -5.86 7.06 18.38
CA GLY A 347 -4.90 8.11 18.05
C GLY A 347 -3.47 7.83 18.55
N VAL A 348 -2.53 8.57 18.00
CA VAL A 348 -1.13 8.60 18.45
C VAL A 348 -0.67 10.04 18.67
N LEU A 349 -0.27 10.35 19.87
CA LEU A 349 0.32 11.63 20.27
C LEU A 349 1.85 11.51 20.27
N THR A 350 2.54 12.25 19.42
CA THR A 350 4.00 12.32 19.42
C THR A 350 4.47 13.60 20.09
N LEU A 351 4.97 13.49 21.31
CA LEU A 351 5.38 14.63 22.12
C LEU A 351 6.64 15.33 21.56
N ALA A 352 6.72 16.64 21.72
CA ALA A 352 7.88 17.45 21.43
C ALA A 352 8.70 17.67 22.73
N LEU A 353 9.48 16.66 23.12
CA LEU A 353 10.21 16.67 24.41
C LEU A 353 11.38 17.66 24.46
N THR A 354 11.85 18.13 23.29
CA THR A 354 12.93 19.11 23.15
C THR A 354 12.57 20.19 22.14
N ASP A 355 13.23 21.35 22.20
CA ASP A 355 13.08 22.41 21.18
C ASP A 355 13.39 21.92 19.78
N LYS A 356 14.34 20.99 19.64
CA LYS A 356 14.66 20.34 18.37
C LYS A 356 13.48 19.51 17.84
N ASP A 357 12.76 18.81 18.71
CA ASP A 357 11.56 18.05 18.31
C ASP A 357 10.45 19.01 17.90
N ALA A 358 10.22 20.08 18.65
CA ALA A 358 9.22 21.10 18.32
C ALA A 358 9.52 21.75 16.94
N ALA A 359 10.76 22.15 16.71
CA ALA A 359 11.19 22.71 15.42
C ALA A 359 11.04 21.72 14.26
N ARG A 360 11.32 20.42 14.50
CA ARG A 360 11.14 19.37 13.52
C ARG A 360 9.64 19.13 13.22
N GLN A 361 8.81 19.10 14.24
CA GLN A 361 7.36 18.92 14.10
C GLN A 361 6.71 20.08 13.33
N ALA A 362 7.11 21.32 13.60
CA ALA A 362 6.67 22.49 12.84
C ALA A 362 7.02 22.38 11.33
N LYS A 363 8.23 21.88 11.01
CA LYS A 363 8.62 21.62 9.62
C LYS A 363 7.76 20.51 8.96
N VAL A 364 7.42 19.45 9.69
CA VAL A 364 6.53 18.39 9.19
C VAL A 364 5.16 18.97 8.83
N LEU A 365 4.54 19.74 9.72
CA LEU A 365 3.23 20.36 9.44
C LEU A 365 3.26 21.25 8.19
N ALA A 366 4.31 22.08 8.05
CA ALA A 366 4.44 22.98 6.91
C ALA A 366 4.74 22.26 5.58
N ALA A 367 5.38 21.08 5.63
CA ALA A 367 5.89 20.42 4.44
C ALA A 367 4.92 19.43 3.79
N TYR A 368 3.95 18.89 4.54
CA TYR A 368 3.05 17.84 4.03
C TYR A 368 1.64 18.34 3.71
N GLY A 369 1.17 19.42 4.33
CA GLY A 369 -0.17 19.96 4.12
C GLY A 369 -1.28 18.90 4.31
N LEU A 370 -1.12 17.98 5.26
CA LEU A 370 -2.10 16.91 5.49
C LEU A 370 -3.38 17.45 6.14
N PRO A 371 -4.55 16.87 5.86
CA PRO A 371 -5.79 17.20 6.56
C PRO A 371 -5.67 17.03 8.08
N THR A 372 -6.39 17.85 8.84
CA THR A 372 -6.42 17.77 10.31
C THR A 372 -6.94 16.43 10.82
N SER A 373 -7.74 15.72 10.02
CA SER A 373 -8.18 14.35 10.29
C SER A 373 -7.04 13.32 10.27
N ILE A 374 -5.87 13.67 9.68
CA ILE A 374 -4.67 12.80 9.64
C ILE A 374 -3.62 13.32 10.60
N LEU A 375 -3.38 14.64 10.65
CA LEU A 375 -2.30 15.21 11.43
C LEU A 375 -2.61 16.64 11.84
N HIS A 376 -2.51 16.93 13.15
CA HIS A 376 -2.57 18.30 13.66
C HIS A 376 -1.76 18.47 14.95
N PRO A 377 -1.36 19.71 15.30
CA PRO A 377 -0.66 19.97 16.54
C PRO A 377 -1.61 20.05 17.73
N LEU A 378 -1.14 19.66 18.91
CA LEU A 378 -1.80 19.86 20.19
C LEU A 378 -0.85 20.59 21.14
N ASP A 379 -1.38 21.53 21.92
CA ASP A 379 -0.67 22.09 23.06
C ASP A 379 -0.64 21.07 24.23
N ARG A 380 0.04 21.41 25.34
CA ARG A 380 0.20 20.50 26.47
C ARG A 380 -1.13 20.16 27.15
N GLU A 381 -2.03 21.12 27.28
CA GLU A 381 -3.32 20.93 27.97
C GLU A 381 -4.20 19.98 27.16
N THR A 382 -4.37 20.27 25.88
CA THR A 382 -5.14 19.44 24.95
C THR A 382 -4.49 18.06 24.78
N ALA A 383 -3.16 17.98 24.72
CA ALA A 383 -2.44 16.71 24.65
C ALA A 383 -2.68 15.84 25.88
N SER A 384 -2.67 16.44 27.07
CA SER A 384 -2.96 15.73 28.32
C SER A 384 -4.39 15.25 28.40
N ALA A 385 -5.34 16.05 27.90
CA ALA A 385 -6.75 15.65 27.80
C ALA A 385 -6.93 14.45 26.85
N HIS A 386 -6.32 14.47 25.68
CA HIS A 386 -6.34 13.33 24.73
C HIS A 386 -5.64 12.07 25.28
N ALA A 387 -4.57 12.26 26.07
CA ALA A 387 -3.84 11.15 26.68
C ALA A 387 -4.58 10.52 27.88
N GLY A 388 -5.59 11.19 28.47
CA GLY A 388 -6.22 10.77 29.72
C GLY A 388 -5.32 10.93 30.95
N GLN A 389 -4.12 11.49 30.79
CA GLN A 389 -3.11 11.69 31.83
C GLN A 389 -2.22 12.91 31.51
N PRO A 390 -1.61 13.55 32.55
CA PRO A 390 -0.69 14.65 32.32
C PRO A 390 0.51 14.27 31.44
N THR A 391 0.70 14.97 30.33
CA THR A 391 1.85 14.85 29.46
C THR A 391 2.90 15.92 29.78
N ALA A 392 4.18 15.64 29.50
CA ALA A 392 5.25 16.59 29.74
C ALA A 392 5.15 17.83 28.83
N THR A 393 4.71 17.65 27.59
CA THR A 393 4.62 18.68 26.53
C THR A 393 3.43 18.42 25.63
N GLY A 394 3.13 19.35 24.72
CA GLY A 394 2.31 19.11 23.55
C GLY A 394 3.09 18.37 22.44
N GLY A 395 2.48 18.25 21.25
CA GLY A 395 3.11 17.59 20.12
C GLY A 395 2.22 17.44 18.91
N LEU A 396 2.52 16.46 18.07
CA LEU A 396 1.70 16.11 16.91
C LEU A 396 0.75 14.96 17.23
N PHE A 397 -0.51 15.14 16.87
CA PHE A 397 -1.54 14.12 17.01
C PHE A 397 -1.91 13.54 15.65
N PHE A 398 -1.98 12.22 15.60
CA PHE A 398 -2.40 11.42 14.43
C PHE A 398 -3.71 10.72 14.76
N PRO A 399 -4.88 11.32 14.47
CA PRO A 399 -6.20 10.77 14.88
C PRO A 399 -6.49 9.37 14.34
N ARG A 400 -5.98 9.06 13.16
CA ARG A 400 -6.21 7.78 12.48
C ARG A 400 -5.15 6.72 12.79
N ALA A 401 -4.22 7.00 13.67
CA ALA A 401 -3.22 6.07 14.19
C ALA A 401 -3.72 5.42 15.50
N GLY A 402 -2.94 4.55 16.11
CA GLY A 402 -3.32 3.90 17.36
C GLY A 402 -2.39 2.74 17.73
N TRP A 403 -2.94 1.61 18.11
CA TRP A 403 -2.18 0.40 18.40
C TRP A 403 -2.80 -0.83 17.72
N ALA A 404 -2.01 -1.88 17.57
CA ALA A 404 -2.49 -3.19 17.16
C ALA A 404 -1.73 -4.29 17.93
N ALA A 405 -2.31 -5.48 18.02
CA ALA A 405 -1.73 -6.68 18.61
C ALA A 405 -1.04 -7.53 17.53
N PRO A 406 0.28 -7.37 17.29
CA PRO A 406 0.93 -8.00 16.14
C PRO A 406 0.95 -9.53 16.22
N ASN A 407 1.07 -10.13 17.41
CA ASN A 407 1.01 -11.57 17.61
C ASN A 407 -0.36 -12.15 17.24
N ALA A 408 -1.43 -11.55 17.75
CA ALA A 408 -2.78 -11.99 17.47
C ALA A 408 -3.19 -11.72 16.01
N LEU A 409 -2.73 -10.61 15.43
CA LEU A 409 -2.92 -10.31 14.01
C LEU A 409 -2.27 -11.35 13.10
N CYS A 410 -1.03 -11.77 13.38
CA CYS A 410 -0.38 -12.86 12.63
C CYS A 410 -1.22 -14.15 12.69
N ALA A 411 -1.68 -14.54 13.87
CA ALA A 411 -2.51 -15.72 14.04
C ALA A 411 -3.86 -15.60 13.30
N ARG A 412 -4.47 -14.42 13.29
CA ARG A 412 -5.74 -14.15 12.58
C ARG A 412 -5.57 -14.22 11.06
N LEU A 413 -4.50 -13.65 10.53
CA LEU A 413 -4.19 -13.62 9.09
C LEU A 413 -3.94 -15.02 8.52
N LEU A 414 -3.33 -15.91 9.31
CA LEU A 414 -3.05 -17.28 8.89
C LEU A 414 -4.29 -18.20 8.90
N LYS A 415 -5.42 -17.75 9.46
CA LYS A 415 -6.70 -18.48 9.44
C LYS A 415 -7.46 -18.25 8.12
N HIS A 416 -6.88 -18.66 7.01
CA HIS A 416 -7.52 -18.57 5.69
C HIS A 416 -7.53 -19.96 5.04
N THR A 417 -8.60 -20.32 4.33
CA THR A 417 -8.79 -21.65 3.72
C THR A 417 -7.69 -22.04 2.73
N ASN A 418 -7.06 -21.07 2.08
CA ASN A 418 -5.96 -21.26 1.14
C ASN A 418 -4.57 -21.25 1.82
N ILE A 419 -4.50 -21.18 3.16
CA ILE A 419 -3.23 -21.16 3.89
C ILE A 419 -3.06 -22.45 4.68
N THR A 420 -1.92 -23.10 4.51
CA THR A 420 -1.47 -24.25 5.32
C THR A 420 -0.22 -23.86 6.08
N TYR A 421 -0.26 -23.91 7.41
CA TYR A 421 0.89 -23.62 8.26
C TYR A 421 1.66 -24.90 8.60
N HIS A 422 2.98 -24.86 8.42
CA HIS A 422 3.92 -25.93 8.73
C HIS A 422 4.85 -25.48 9.87
N GLN A 423 4.68 -26.05 11.05
CA GLN A 423 5.50 -25.76 12.22
C GLN A 423 6.86 -26.50 12.14
N THR A 424 7.73 -25.97 11.31
CA THR A 424 9.08 -26.53 11.06
C THR A 424 9.99 -25.43 10.52
N ARG A 425 11.27 -25.73 10.34
CA ARG A 425 12.27 -24.82 9.79
C ARG A 425 12.59 -25.20 8.35
N VAL A 426 12.82 -24.19 7.50
CA VAL A 426 13.40 -24.39 6.17
C VAL A 426 14.92 -24.59 6.31
N SER A 427 15.43 -25.66 5.74
CA SER A 427 16.86 -26.02 5.77
C SER A 427 17.61 -25.62 4.49
N ALA A 428 16.94 -25.64 3.33
CA ALA A 428 17.54 -25.27 2.06
C ALA A 428 16.48 -24.84 1.03
N LEU A 429 16.91 -24.01 0.08
CA LEU A 429 16.17 -23.64 -1.12
C LEU A 429 16.95 -24.14 -2.33
N THR A 430 16.28 -24.81 -3.25
CA THR A 430 16.84 -25.19 -4.54
C THR A 430 15.82 -24.93 -5.64
N ARG A 431 16.27 -24.67 -6.86
CA ARG A 431 15.40 -24.45 -8.00
C ARG A 431 15.74 -25.43 -9.12
N ASP A 432 14.70 -26.05 -9.69
CA ASP A 432 14.79 -26.92 -10.86
C ASP A 432 13.85 -26.41 -11.99
N THR A 433 13.59 -27.24 -12.98
CA THR A 433 12.72 -26.92 -14.12
C THR A 433 11.24 -26.82 -13.74
N GLU A 434 10.83 -27.40 -12.62
CA GLU A 434 9.44 -27.38 -12.12
C GLU A 434 9.18 -26.24 -11.15
N GLY A 435 10.21 -25.52 -10.69
CA GLY A 435 10.09 -24.41 -9.76
C GLY A 435 11.02 -24.50 -8.57
N TRP A 436 10.59 -24.03 -7.42
CA TRP A 436 11.34 -24.04 -6.17
C TRP A 436 11.02 -25.28 -5.35
N CYS A 437 12.05 -25.93 -4.84
CA CYS A 437 11.99 -26.99 -3.83
C CYS A 437 12.48 -26.41 -2.49
N VAL A 438 11.60 -26.40 -1.51
CA VAL A 438 11.83 -25.89 -0.15
C VAL A 438 12.02 -27.09 0.78
N ALA A 439 13.24 -27.38 1.15
CA ALA A 439 13.56 -28.49 2.05
C ALA A 439 13.23 -28.10 3.50
N LEU A 440 12.52 -28.97 4.18
CA LEU A 440 12.12 -28.80 5.58
C LEU A 440 13.05 -29.56 6.52
N SER A 441 13.26 -29.07 7.73
CA SER A 441 14.01 -29.79 8.76
C SER A 441 13.26 -31.03 9.26
N ARG A 442 11.94 -31.03 9.13
CA ARG A 442 11.04 -32.15 9.43
C ARG A 442 9.89 -32.14 8.44
N GLY A 443 9.57 -33.26 7.82
CA GLY A 443 8.52 -33.42 6.80
C GLY A 443 9.08 -33.50 5.39
N GLU A 444 8.18 -33.72 4.44
CA GLU A 444 8.50 -33.75 3.02
C GLU A 444 8.79 -32.36 2.48
N PRO A 445 9.67 -32.21 1.48
CA PRO A 445 9.92 -30.94 0.83
C PRO A 445 8.66 -30.38 0.19
N LEU A 446 8.51 -29.04 0.23
CA LEU A 446 7.42 -28.35 -0.46
C LEU A 446 7.90 -27.87 -1.84
N ARG A 447 7.00 -27.96 -2.83
CA ARG A 447 7.25 -27.44 -4.19
C ARG A 447 6.28 -26.31 -4.49
N ALA A 448 6.80 -25.22 -5.06
CA ALA A 448 5.99 -24.08 -5.47
C ALA A 448 6.66 -23.29 -6.60
N GLY A 449 5.86 -22.61 -7.40
CA GLY A 449 6.36 -21.66 -8.40
C GLY A 449 6.90 -20.38 -7.78
N HIS A 450 6.40 -20.02 -6.59
CA HIS A 450 6.82 -18.82 -5.88
C HIS A 450 7.27 -19.13 -4.45
N VAL A 451 8.38 -18.51 -4.04
CA VAL A 451 8.86 -18.52 -2.66
C VAL A 451 9.04 -17.07 -2.20
N VAL A 452 8.44 -16.74 -1.06
CA VAL A 452 8.61 -15.44 -0.41
C VAL A 452 9.39 -15.61 0.88
N VAL A 453 10.56 -14.98 0.98
CA VAL A 453 11.37 -15.00 2.19
C VAL A 453 11.02 -13.81 3.07
N ALA A 454 10.50 -14.08 4.27
CA ALA A 454 10.03 -13.09 5.25
C ALA A 454 10.66 -13.33 6.66
N THR A 455 11.92 -13.79 6.69
CA THR A 455 12.64 -14.19 7.90
C THR A 455 13.51 -13.08 8.49
N ALA A 456 13.18 -11.83 8.23
CA ALA A 456 13.87 -10.65 8.78
C ALA A 456 15.39 -10.69 8.46
N TYR A 457 16.27 -10.47 9.44
CA TYR A 457 17.72 -10.51 9.22
C TYR A 457 18.26 -11.92 8.91
N GLN A 458 17.53 -12.97 9.30
CA GLN A 458 17.86 -14.35 8.99
C GLN A 458 17.70 -14.70 7.50
N SER A 459 17.07 -13.84 6.70
CA SER A 459 16.96 -14.01 5.25
C SER A 459 18.33 -14.26 4.57
N ARG A 460 19.41 -13.72 5.14
CA ARG A 460 20.79 -13.90 4.65
C ARG A 460 21.32 -15.34 4.73
N GLN A 461 20.64 -16.24 5.41
CA GLN A 461 21.03 -17.67 5.42
C GLN A 461 20.85 -18.33 4.05
N PHE A 462 19.99 -17.77 3.19
CA PHE A 462 19.81 -18.24 1.82
C PHE A 462 20.83 -17.57 0.91
N ALA A 463 21.50 -18.36 0.06
CA ALA A 463 22.60 -17.90 -0.78
C ALA A 463 22.21 -16.72 -1.70
N GLU A 464 20.99 -16.75 -2.24
CA GLU A 464 20.45 -15.74 -3.14
C GLU A 464 20.25 -14.37 -2.44
N LEU A 465 20.17 -14.37 -1.11
CA LEU A 465 19.91 -13.19 -0.27
C LEU A 465 21.11 -12.78 0.59
N ALA A 466 22.22 -13.51 0.50
CA ALA A 466 23.39 -13.29 1.36
C ALA A 466 23.99 -11.87 1.21
N SER A 467 23.85 -11.24 0.04
CA SER A 467 24.35 -9.89 -0.26
C SER A 467 23.51 -8.76 0.38
N LEU A 468 22.31 -9.06 0.87
CA LEU A 468 21.46 -8.04 1.49
C LEU A 468 21.99 -7.62 2.85
N SER A 469 22.00 -6.32 3.09
CA SER A 469 22.46 -5.75 4.36
C SER A 469 21.29 -5.56 5.32
N PHE A 470 21.37 -6.22 6.48
CA PHE A 470 20.44 -6.06 7.59
C PHE A 470 21.18 -5.73 8.85
N GLN A 471 20.57 -4.93 9.71
CA GLN A 471 21.03 -4.62 11.05
C GLN A 471 20.03 -5.19 12.06
N PRO A 472 20.42 -6.19 12.86
CA PRO A 472 19.63 -6.62 13.99
C PRO A 472 19.62 -5.50 15.03
N VAL A 473 18.45 -5.23 15.61
CA VAL A 473 18.30 -4.22 16.66
C VAL A 473 17.48 -4.85 17.78
N ARG A 474 18.16 -5.09 18.90
CA ARG A 474 17.50 -5.57 20.11
C ARG A 474 16.60 -4.49 20.69
N GLY A 475 15.42 -4.89 21.17
CA GLY A 475 14.49 -4.03 21.90
C GLY A 475 13.71 -4.84 22.92
N GLN A 476 13.63 -4.30 24.13
CA GLN A 476 12.84 -4.86 25.22
C GLN A 476 11.67 -3.92 25.53
N VAL A 477 10.46 -4.47 25.60
CA VAL A 477 9.26 -3.82 26.11
C VAL A 477 9.11 -4.20 27.58
N SER A 478 8.72 -3.24 28.40
CA SER A 478 8.38 -3.44 29.81
C SER A 478 6.87 -3.44 29.98
N GLN A 479 6.40 -4.24 30.94
CA GLN A 479 4.98 -4.39 31.26
C GLN A 479 4.77 -4.30 32.77
N MET A 480 3.67 -3.64 33.20
CA MET A 480 3.26 -3.59 34.59
C MET A 480 1.75 -3.79 34.73
N ARG A 481 1.30 -4.32 35.85
CA ARG A 481 -0.11 -4.37 36.20
C ARG A 481 -0.63 -2.98 36.54
N VAL A 482 -1.82 -2.66 36.08
CA VAL A 482 -2.52 -1.40 36.40
C VAL A 482 -3.67 -1.74 37.35
N PRO A 483 -3.74 -1.10 38.54
CA PRO A 483 -4.91 -1.25 39.46
C PRO A 483 -6.21 -0.73 38.82
N GLU A 484 -7.34 -1.32 39.14
CA GLU A 484 -8.65 -1.03 38.51
C GLU A 484 -9.07 0.45 38.61
N ASP A 485 -8.82 1.11 39.73
CA ASP A 485 -9.23 2.50 39.95
C ASP A 485 -8.18 3.55 39.55
N THR A 486 -7.21 3.16 38.69
CA THR A 486 -6.13 4.04 38.27
C THR A 486 -6.47 4.72 36.95
N PRO A 487 -6.26 6.06 36.80
CA PRO A 487 -6.33 6.70 35.48
C PRO A 487 -5.42 6.01 34.48
N VAL A 488 -5.94 5.67 33.31
CA VAL A 488 -5.21 4.96 32.25
C VAL A 488 -4.98 5.88 31.04
N LEU A 489 -4.07 5.49 30.18
CA LEU A 489 -3.92 6.16 28.87
C LEU A 489 -5.14 5.86 28.01
N GLU A 490 -5.62 6.88 27.29
CA GLU A 490 -6.71 6.80 26.32
C GLU A 490 -6.19 6.83 24.87
N THR A 491 -4.94 7.30 24.66
CA THR A 491 -4.29 7.31 23.35
C THR A 491 -2.86 6.77 23.48
N VAL A 492 -2.26 6.40 22.33
CA VAL A 492 -0.85 6.01 22.31
C VAL A 492 0.02 7.25 22.44
N VAL A 493 0.86 7.33 23.48
CA VAL A 493 1.82 8.42 23.68
C VAL A 493 3.20 7.96 23.22
N CYS A 494 3.79 8.72 22.29
CA CYS A 494 5.14 8.52 21.76
C CYS A 494 6.06 9.68 22.12
N GLY A 495 7.28 9.36 22.47
CA GLY A 495 8.37 10.30 22.68
C GLY A 495 9.68 9.64 22.23
N ASN A 496 10.63 9.45 23.15
CA ASN A 496 11.81 8.61 22.92
C ASN A 496 11.47 7.10 22.96
N GLY A 497 10.32 6.74 23.52
CA GLY A 497 9.67 5.43 23.49
C GLY A 497 8.20 5.55 23.10
N TYR A 498 7.39 4.58 23.50
CA TYR A 498 5.93 4.60 23.32
C TYR A 498 5.24 3.92 24.50
N ALA A 499 4.02 4.37 24.80
CA ALA A 499 3.12 3.77 25.77
C ALA A 499 1.70 3.80 25.20
N PRO A 500 1.11 2.65 24.82
CA PRO A 500 -0.29 2.56 24.39
C PRO A 500 -1.24 2.49 25.60
N PRO A 501 -2.56 2.64 25.40
CA PRO A 501 -3.56 2.29 26.42
C PRO A 501 -3.36 0.87 26.95
N PRO A 502 -3.62 0.60 28.22
CA PRO A 502 -3.46 -0.74 28.78
C PRO A 502 -4.49 -1.73 28.21
N ILE A 503 -4.08 -2.98 28.03
CA ILE A 503 -4.97 -4.07 27.61
C ILE A 503 -5.05 -5.10 28.75
N ASN A 504 -6.25 -5.53 29.12
CA ASN A 504 -6.48 -6.55 30.15
C ASN A 504 -5.78 -6.21 31.49
N GLY A 505 -5.75 -4.93 31.86
CA GLY A 505 -5.10 -4.46 33.08
C GLY A 505 -3.56 -4.51 33.02
N VAL A 506 -2.97 -4.55 31.84
CA VAL A 506 -1.51 -4.53 31.63
C VAL A 506 -1.12 -3.31 30.82
N GLN A 507 -0.29 -2.45 31.39
CA GLN A 507 0.34 -1.31 30.72
C GLN A 507 1.68 -1.75 30.12
N SER A 508 1.79 -1.70 28.79
CA SER A 508 3.06 -1.88 28.09
C SER A 508 3.73 -0.53 27.85
N PHE A 509 5.06 -0.48 27.88
CA PHE A 509 5.82 0.70 27.53
C PHE A 509 7.27 0.36 27.13
N GLY A 510 7.89 1.23 26.37
CA GLY A 510 9.29 1.04 25.90
C GLY A 510 9.47 1.60 24.49
N ALA A 511 10.41 1.10 23.71
CA ALA A 511 11.26 -0.02 24.03
C ALA A 511 12.73 0.42 23.98
N SER A 512 13.59 -0.32 24.65
CA SER A 512 15.03 -0.16 24.52
C SER A 512 15.48 -0.36 23.06
N PHE A 513 16.64 0.18 22.70
CA PHE A 513 17.09 0.18 21.30
C PHE A 513 18.63 0.00 21.24
N TYR A 514 19.08 -1.24 20.99
CA TYR A 514 20.49 -1.59 20.91
C TYR A 514 20.83 -2.20 19.54
N PRO A 515 21.42 -1.40 18.62
CA PRO A 515 21.87 -1.90 17.32
C PRO A 515 22.99 -2.94 17.50
N ASN A 516 22.94 -4.00 16.67
CA ASN A 516 23.89 -5.11 16.62
C ASN A 516 23.95 -5.98 17.90
N ASP A 517 23.07 -5.77 18.87
CA ASP A 517 22.84 -6.69 19.96
C ASP A 517 21.81 -7.76 19.53
N THR A 518 22.14 -9.02 19.69
CA THR A 518 21.31 -10.17 19.31
C THR A 518 20.73 -10.96 20.47
N GLY A 519 20.98 -10.53 21.72
CA GLY A 519 20.38 -11.15 22.91
C GLY A 519 18.86 -10.98 22.95
N THR A 520 18.16 -11.97 23.49
CA THR A 520 16.69 -11.97 23.64
C THR A 520 16.24 -12.23 25.07
N GLU A 521 17.17 -12.35 26.01
CA GLU A 521 16.92 -12.42 27.44
C GLU A 521 16.38 -11.09 28.00
N LEU A 522 15.57 -11.14 29.06
CA LEU A 522 15.17 -9.93 29.78
C LEU A 522 16.36 -9.38 30.57
N ARG A 523 16.48 -8.05 30.59
CA ARG A 523 17.55 -7.33 31.32
C ARG A 523 16.95 -6.22 32.19
N ASP A 524 17.33 -6.18 33.46
CA ASP A 524 16.87 -5.14 34.40
C ASP A 524 17.29 -3.73 33.95
N GLY A 525 18.49 -3.59 33.36
CA GLY A 525 18.94 -2.33 32.79
C GLY A 525 18.05 -1.77 31.68
N ASP A 526 17.40 -2.64 30.92
CA ASP A 526 16.43 -2.21 29.90
C ASP A 526 15.13 -1.76 30.53
N HIS A 527 14.67 -2.42 31.61
CA HIS A 527 13.52 -1.97 32.37
C HIS A 527 13.78 -0.57 32.94
N ALA A 528 14.94 -0.34 33.56
CA ALA A 528 15.32 0.97 34.08
C ALA A 528 15.36 2.06 32.98
N THR A 529 15.92 1.73 31.81
CA THR A 529 15.91 2.64 30.65
C THR A 529 14.49 2.95 30.18
N ASN A 530 13.62 1.95 30.08
CA ASN A 530 12.22 2.14 29.66
C ASN A 530 11.44 3.01 30.66
N VAL A 531 11.64 2.81 31.97
CA VAL A 531 11.03 3.65 33.03
C VAL A 531 11.49 5.10 32.88
N GLN A 532 12.81 5.33 32.71
CA GLN A 532 13.34 6.69 32.52
C GLN A 532 12.74 7.38 31.29
N VAL A 533 12.62 6.67 30.16
CA VAL A 533 12.01 7.20 28.94
C VAL A 533 10.51 7.48 29.14
N LEU A 534 9.80 6.63 29.85
CA LEU A 534 8.41 6.84 30.19
C LEU A 534 8.21 8.07 31.06
N SER A 535 9.03 8.25 32.11
CA SER A 535 8.98 9.38 33.06
C SER A 535 9.19 10.74 32.36
N GLN A 536 10.00 10.77 31.30
CA GLN A 536 10.20 11.98 30.48
C GLN A 536 8.95 12.42 29.73
N ALA A 537 8.12 11.48 29.30
CA ALA A 537 6.91 11.73 28.51
C ALA A 537 5.67 11.87 29.40
N LEU A 538 5.53 10.99 30.38
CA LEU A 538 4.37 10.77 31.25
C LEU A 538 4.86 10.64 32.71
N PRO A 539 5.10 11.77 33.40
CA PRO A 539 5.76 11.74 34.72
C PRO A 539 5.02 10.92 35.77
N GLU A 540 3.68 10.99 35.82
CA GLU A 540 2.88 10.25 36.80
C GLU A 540 2.88 8.73 36.52
N LEU A 541 2.80 8.35 35.24
CA LEU A 541 2.87 6.93 34.86
C LEU A 541 4.28 6.37 35.09
N GLY A 542 5.31 7.18 34.84
CA GLY A 542 6.70 6.86 35.12
C GLY A 542 6.95 6.60 36.62
N ALA A 543 6.48 7.47 37.51
CA ALA A 543 6.59 7.28 38.95
C ALA A 543 5.90 6.00 39.44
N ARG A 544 4.80 5.62 38.83
CA ARG A 544 4.16 4.33 39.11
C ARG A 544 5.01 3.15 38.65
N ALA A 545 5.61 3.25 37.46
CA ALA A 545 6.46 2.21 36.90
C ALA A 545 7.74 1.98 37.71
N GLU A 546 8.31 3.03 38.36
CA GLU A 546 9.49 2.94 39.24
C GLU A 546 9.26 2.02 40.44
N SER A 547 8.04 2.00 40.98
CA SER A 547 7.67 1.19 42.14
C SER A 547 7.01 -0.16 41.77
N ALA A 548 6.71 -0.39 40.51
CA ALA A 548 6.02 -1.57 40.05
C ALA A 548 6.97 -2.77 39.84
N ARG A 549 6.43 -3.99 40.00
CA ARG A 549 7.09 -5.18 39.48
C ARG A 549 6.91 -5.19 37.96
N LEU A 550 8.02 -5.21 37.25
CA LEU A 550 8.06 -5.22 35.80
C LEU A 550 8.24 -6.64 35.25
N ASP A 551 7.49 -6.95 34.21
CA ASP A 551 7.67 -8.07 33.32
C ASP A 551 7.96 -7.51 31.90
N GLY A 552 8.06 -8.33 30.90
CA GLY A 552 8.27 -7.84 29.54
C GLY A 552 8.68 -8.87 28.52
N ARG A 553 9.10 -8.36 27.36
CA ARG A 553 9.59 -9.18 26.26
C ARG A 553 10.72 -8.49 25.52
N ALA A 554 11.79 -9.22 25.26
CA ALA A 554 12.88 -8.78 24.37
C ALA A 554 12.84 -9.53 23.03
N ALA A 555 13.08 -8.79 21.95
CA ALA A 555 13.09 -9.35 20.60
C ALA A 555 13.99 -8.54 19.67
N LEU A 556 14.30 -9.12 18.50
CA LEU A 556 15.11 -8.49 17.47
C LEU A 556 14.23 -7.87 16.38
N ARG A 557 14.43 -6.61 16.14
CA ARG A 557 13.97 -5.91 14.93
C ARG A 557 15.03 -6.09 13.85
N SER A 558 14.62 -6.11 12.59
CA SER A 558 15.53 -6.15 11.44
C SER A 558 15.40 -4.83 10.69
N ALA A 559 16.43 -4.01 10.73
CA ALA A 559 16.50 -2.76 9.98
C ALA A 559 17.37 -2.92 8.74
N THR A 560 17.14 -2.07 7.75
CA THR A 560 18.00 -1.88 6.58
C THR A 560 18.84 -0.61 6.77
N PRO A 561 19.93 -0.42 6.03
CA PRO A 561 20.76 0.79 6.16
C PRO A 561 20.01 2.10 5.90
N ASP A 562 19.05 2.10 4.97
CA ASP A 562 18.23 3.26 4.60
C ASP A 562 16.87 3.29 5.31
N LYS A 563 16.60 2.34 6.20
CA LYS A 563 15.39 2.20 7.02
C LYS A 563 14.10 1.95 6.23
N SER A 564 14.19 1.63 4.95
CA SER A 564 13.07 1.16 4.13
C SER A 564 13.15 -0.35 3.92
N PRO A 565 12.06 -1.11 3.96
CA PRO A 565 12.11 -2.56 3.81
C PRO A 565 12.57 -2.95 2.39
N TYR A 566 13.11 -4.15 2.25
CA TYR A 566 13.31 -4.81 0.97
C TYR A 566 12.04 -5.56 0.61
N VAL A 567 11.40 -5.15 -0.48
CA VAL A 567 10.15 -5.74 -0.96
C VAL A 567 10.23 -5.90 -2.48
N GLY A 568 10.04 -7.12 -2.99
CA GLY A 568 10.05 -7.38 -4.43
C GLY A 568 10.74 -8.66 -4.82
N SER A 569 10.94 -8.84 -6.12
CA SER A 569 11.70 -9.96 -6.70
C SER A 569 13.18 -9.85 -6.35
N VAL A 570 13.81 -10.99 -6.07
CA VAL A 570 15.22 -11.04 -5.65
C VAL A 570 16.14 -10.93 -6.87
N PRO A 571 17.00 -9.89 -6.94
CA PRO A 571 17.96 -9.74 -8.02
C PRO A 571 19.02 -10.86 -8.03
N VAL A 572 19.52 -11.21 -9.21
CA VAL A 572 20.76 -11.95 -9.36
C VAL A 572 21.93 -10.99 -9.11
N PHE A 573 22.26 -10.73 -7.83
CA PHE A 573 23.15 -9.64 -7.40
C PHE A 573 24.50 -9.66 -8.11
N ALA A 574 25.13 -10.84 -8.28
CA ALA A 574 26.40 -10.94 -8.99
C ALA A 574 26.31 -10.55 -10.48
N GLN A 575 25.17 -10.80 -11.12
CA GLN A 575 24.94 -10.36 -12.49
C GLN A 575 24.71 -8.85 -12.54
N TRP A 576 23.88 -8.30 -11.66
CA TRP A 576 23.67 -6.84 -11.57
C TRP A 576 24.97 -6.08 -11.33
N ALA A 577 25.83 -6.59 -10.44
CA ALA A 577 27.12 -5.98 -10.16
C ALA A 577 28.02 -5.90 -11.42
N ARG A 578 27.97 -6.93 -12.29
CA ARG A 578 28.70 -6.92 -13.57
C ARG A 578 28.04 -6.03 -14.61
N ASP A 579 26.73 -6.21 -14.84
CA ASP A 579 25.99 -5.54 -15.93
C ASP A 579 25.93 -4.02 -15.73
N TYR A 580 25.89 -3.57 -14.47
CA TYR A 580 25.76 -2.16 -14.10
C TYR A 580 27.04 -1.56 -13.49
N ALA A 581 28.19 -2.23 -13.59
CA ALA A 581 29.47 -1.74 -13.09
C ALA A 581 29.86 -0.34 -13.65
N GLY A 582 29.39 -0.03 -14.86
CA GLY A 582 29.61 1.26 -15.51
C GLY A 582 29.02 2.46 -14.76
N LEU A 583 28.05 2.26 -13.88
CA LEU A 583 27.48 3.31 -13.03
C LEU A 583 28.54 3.99 -12.13
N GLY A 584 29.56 3.25 -11.71
CA GLY A 584 30.65 3.78 -10.89
C GLY A 584 31.60 4.71 -11.64
N LYS A 585 31.59 4.68 -13.00
CA LYS A 585 32.42 5.57 -13.82
C LYS A 585 31.71 6.88 -14.13
N ASP A 586 30.46 6.81 -14.60
CA ASP A 586 29.63 7.97 -14.91
C ASP A 586 28.16 7.58 -14.93
N ALA A 587 27.49 7.71 -13.78
CA ALA A 587 26.10 7.35 -13.64
C ALA A 587 25.14 8.18 -14.52
N LYS A 588 25.53 9.42 -14.91
CA LYS A 588 24.71 10.29 -15.75
C LYS A 588 24.74 9.92 -17.22
N ARG A 589 25.84 9.34 -17.67
CA ARG A 589 26.05 8.92 -19.07
C ARG A 589 25.88 7.43 -19.26
N PHE A 590 25.77 6.68 -18.16
CA PHE A 590 25.58 5.23 -18.23
C PHE A 590 24.26 4.91 -18.92
N GLN A 591 24.33 4.10 -19.95
CA GLN A 591 23.19 3.57 -20.67
C GLN A 591 23.29 2.05 -20.71
N SER A 592 22.23 1.37 -20.32
CA SER A 592 22.10 -0.07 -20.49
C SER A 592 20.69 -0.36 -21.03
N VAL A 593 20.61 -1.23 -22.01
CA VAL A 593 19.35 -1.77 -22.52
C VAL A 593 19.00 -3.11 -21.86
N GLN A 594 19.89 -3.64 -21.02
CA GLN A 594 19.70 -4.91 -20.33
C GLN A 594 18.77 -4.71 -19.13
N PRO A 595 17.59 -5.35 -19.09
CA PRO A 595 16.76 -5.37 -17.90
C PRO A 595 17.45 -6.12 -16.77
N GLY A 596 17.15 -5.76 -15.53
CA GLY A 596 17.68 -6.43 -14.35
C GLY A 596 17.32 -7.91 -14.35
N ALA A 597 18.31 -8.79 -14.17
CA ALA A 597 18.08 -10.21 -13.99
C ALA A 597 17.63 -10.50 -12.56
N TYR A 598 16.55 -11.25 -12.42
CA TYR A 598 15.99 -11.69 -11.13
C TYR A 598 15.98 -13.22 -11.04
N HIS A 599 15.99 -13.75 -9.82
CA HIS A 599 15.70 -15.17 -9.58
C HIS A 599 14.20 -15.42 -9.83
N PRO A 600 13.81 -16.18 -10.87
CA PRO A 600 12.40 -16.35 -11.21
C PRO A 600 11.62 -16.98 -10.04
N GLY A 601 10.51 -16.35 -9.64
CA GLY A 601 9.65 -16.84 -8.56
C GLY A 601 10.21 -16.69 -7.14
N LEU A 602 11.37 -16.03 -6.94
CA LEU A 602 11.91 -15.75 -5.60
C LEU A 602 11.67 -14.29 -5.22
N TRP A 603 11.07 -14.10 -4.04
CA TRP A 603 10.63 -12.81 -3.52
C TRP A 603 11.10 -12.59 -2.09
N ILE A 604 11.14 -11.33 -1.66
CA ILE A 604 11.48 -10.96 -0.30
C ILE A 604 10.53 -9.90 0.25
N SER A 605 10.21 -10.01 1.55
CA SER A 605 9.60 -8.96 2.37
C SER A 605 10.30 -8.95 3.72
N ALA A 606 11.30 -8.07 3.89
CA ALA A 606 12.12 -8.06 5.10
C ALA A 606 12.71 -6.67 5.38
N GLY A 607 13.20 -6.46 6.61
CA GLY A 607 13.84 -5.21 6.97
C GLY A 607 12.88 -4.09 7.39
N HIS A 608 11.70 -4.44 7.89
CA HIS A 608 10.65 -3.48 8.31
C HIS A 608 11.00 -2.67 9.57
N GLY A 609 12.08 -3.01 10.25
CA GLY A 609 12.56 -2.30 11.45
C GLY A 609 11.53 -2.29 12.57
N SER A 610 11.26 -1.10 13.12
CA SER A 610 10.25 -0.89 14.17
C SER A 610 8.86 -0.51 13.63
N ARG A 611 8.65 -0.59 12.31
CA ARG A 611 7.42 -0.11 11.65
C ARG A 611 6.71 -1.21 10.87
N GLY A 612 6.83 -2.44 11.33
CA GLY A 612 6.19 -3.60 10.69
C GLY A 612 4.67 -3.42 10.55
N LEU A 613 3.99 -2.92 11.58
CA LEU A 613 2.54 -2.68 11.53
C LEU A 613 2.12 -1.73 10.41
N SER A 614 2.86 -0.64 10.17
CA SER A 614 2.51 0.34 9.12
C SER A 614 3.18 0.08 7.77
N SER A 615 3.88 -1.04 7.56
CA SER A 615 4.54 -1.32 6.28
C SER A 615 4.26 -2.70 5.70
N THR A 616 3.98 -3.72 6.52
CA THR A 616 3.89 -5.10 6.02
C THR A 616 2.65 -5.36 5.18
N VAL A 617 1.51 -4.71 5.48
CA VAL A 617 0.28 -4.86 4.70
C VAL A 617 0.44 -4.32 3.28
N LEU A 618 0.95 -3.09 3.14
CA LEU A 618 1.24 -2.51 1.83
C LEU A 618 2.29 -3.32 1.07
N SER A 619 3.34 -3.79 1.76
CA SER A 619 4.36 -4.65 1.16
C SER A 619 3.79 -5.97 0.66
N ALA A 620 2.86 -6.54 1.40
CA ALA A 620 2.16 -7.77 1.03
C ALA A 620 1.26 -7.57 -0.21
N GLU A 621 0.51 -6.46 -0.25
CA GLU A 621 -0.30 -6.08 -1.42
C GLU A 621 0.58 -5.84 -2.65
N LEU A 622 1.76 -5.19 -2.48
CA LEU A 622 2.72 -4.99 -3.55
C LEU A 622 3.26 -6.33 -4.10
N LEU A 623 3.69 -7.23 -3.22
CA LEU A 623 4.18 -8.56 -3.62
C LEU A 623 3.09 -9.38 -4.30
N ALA A 624 1.89 -9.39 -3.72
CA ALA A 624 0.75 -10.10 -4.29
C ALA A 624 0.41 -9.57 -5.69
N SER A 625 0.40 -8.25 -5.88
CA SER A 625 0.19 -7.63 -7.20
C SER A 625 1.26 -8.04 -8.22
N MET A 626 2.54 -8.06 -7.80
CA MET A 626 3.63 -8.48 -8.68
C MET A 626 3.51 -9.96 -9.06
N ILE A 627 3.14 -10.82 -8.13
CA ILE A 627 3.02 -12.28 -8.33
C ILE A 627 1.80 -12.61 -9.19
N THR A 628 0.69 -11.92 -9.01
CA THR A 628 -0.58 -12.25 -9.66
C THR A 628 -0.92 -11.35 -10.86
N GLY A 629 -0.03 -10.44 -11.24
CA GLY A 629 -0.20 -9.61 -12.43
C GLY A 629 -1.17 -8.44 -12.30
N GLU A 630 -1.43 -8.00 -11.08
CA GLU A 630 -2.22 -6.80 -10.82
C GLU A 630 -1.38 -5.53 -10.99
N PRO A 631 -1.99 -4.36 -11.25
CA PRO A 631 -1.37 -3.08 -11.02
C PRO A 631 -0.82 -2.96 -9.59
N CYS A 632 0.33 -2.30 -9.43
CA CYS A 632 0.94 -2.11 -8.11
C CYS A 632 0.20 -1.04 -7.30
N PRO A 633 0.04 -1.22 -5.96
CA PRO A 633 -0.67 -0.27 -5.09
C PRO A 633 0.18 0.95 -4.72
N LEU A 634 1.24 1.19 -5.44
CA LEU A 634 2.19 2.29 -5.25
C LEU A 634 2.61 2.87 -6.60
N PRO A 635 2.88 4.18 -6.67
CA PRO A 635 3.58 4.77 -7.79
C PRO A 635 4.89 4.06 -8.08
N ARG A 636 5.23 3.89 -9.35
CA ARG A 636 6.43 3.20 -9.82
C ARG A 636 7.71 3.63 -9.10
N LYS A 637 7.87 4.92 -8.84
CA LYS A 637 8.99 5.47 -8.09
C LYS A 637 9.12 4.85 -6.68
N LEU A 638 8.00 4.66 -5.98
CA LEU A 638 7.99 4.07 -4.64
C LEU A 638 8.19 2.54 -4.69
N VAL A 639 7.73 1.88 -5.75
CA VAL A 639 8.05 0.47 -6.01
C VAL A 639 9.56 0.29 -6.18
N ASP A 640 10.20 1.14 -6.97
CA ASP A 640 11.66 1.15 -7.19
C ASP A 640 12.43 1.42 -5.88
N HIS A 641 11.90 2.33 -5.03
CA HIS A 641 12.46 2.61 -3.71
C HIS A 641 12.46 1.40 -2.77
N LEU A 642 11.50 0.48 -2.90
CA LEU A 642 11.41 -0.74 -2.09
C LEU A 642 12.22 -1.92 -2.67
N ASN A 643 12.65 -1.84 -3.95
CA ASN A 643 13.31 -2.94 -4.64
C ASN A 643 14.55 -3.43 -3.87
N PRO A 644 14.74 -4.76 -3.71
CA PRO A 644 15.88 -5.33 -2.97
C PRO A 644 17.25 -4.96 -3.56
N GLY A 645 17.33 -4.70 -4.88
CA GLY A 645 18.56 -4.33 -5.57
C GLY A 645 18.96 -2.85 -5.43
N ARG A 646 18.09 -1.99 -4.89
CA ARG A 646 18.32 -0.54 -4.81
C ARG A 646 19.63 -0.17 -4.11
N ARG A 647 20.02 -0.93 -3.09
CA ARG A 647 21.26 -0.68 -2.34
C ARG A 647 22.49 -0.97 -3.19
N LEU A 648 22.53 -2.08 -3.91
CA LEU A 648 23.62 -2.40 -4.82
C LEU A 648 23.79 -1.30 -5.87
N ILE A 649 22.70 -0.83 -6.49
CA ILE A 649 22.75 0.28 -7.46
C ILE A 649 23.31 1.55 -6.82
N SER A 650 22.87 1.91 -5.62
CA SER A 650 23.40 3.06 -4.89
C SER A 650 24.89 2.93 -4.58
N ASP A 651 25.35 1.74 -4.20
CA ASP A 651 26.75 1.47 -3.90
C ASP A 651 27.63 1.45 -5.16
N LEU A 652 27.09 0.95 -6.29
CA LEU A 652 27.75 1.05 -7.59
C LEU A 652 27.94 2.52 -8.01
N ILE A 653 26.90 3.35 -7.91
CA ILE A 653 26.97 4.80 -8.23
C ILE A 653 28.02 5.52 -7.37
N ARG A 654 28.13 5.12 -6.10
CA ARG A 654 29.10 5.72 -5.15
C ARG A 654 30.51 5.14 -5.28
N GLY A 655 30.72 4.08 -6.06
CA GLY A 655 31.98 3.35 -6.12
C GLY A 655 32.35 2.60 -4.83
N THR A 656 31.37 2.25 -4.01
CA THR A 656 31.53 1.55 -2.71
C THR A 656 31.01 0.10 -2.74
N ALA A 657 30.60 -0.38 -3.91
CA ALA A 657 30.12 -1.76 -4.04
C ALA A 657 31.29 -2.74 -3.81
N SER A 658 31.18 -3.60 -2.80
CA SER A 658 32.04 -4.77 -2.62
C SER A 658 31.45 -5.87 -3.52
N VAL A 659 32.16 -6.25 -4.59
CA VAL A 659 31.76 -7.33 -5.51
C VAL A 659 32.25 -8.65 -4.98
#